data_79b5614f2105bf1cd45aee216b9826fc
#
_entry.id   79b5614f2105bf1cd45aee216b9826fc
#
_cell.length_a   1.000
_cell.length_b   1.000
_cell.length_c   1.000
_cell.angle_alpha   90.00
_cell.angle_beta   90.00
_cell.angle_gamma   90.00
#
_symmetry.space_group_name_H-M   'P 1'
#
loop_
_entity.id
_entity.type
_entity.pdbx_description
1 polymer ?
#
loop_
_entity_poly.entity_id
_entity_poly.type
_entity_poly.pdbx_seq_one_letter_code
_entity_poly.pdbx_strand_id
1 'polypeptide(L)'
;MRKKAYFKSVTIFLSILLVFSQLQLFSLPAYGETVSDQPLLFRSVGVAQSGTTYYVDGEGGNNANDGQSPASAWRDFEKVNQTEFQPGDHLLLNAQSTWNNQLLHPKGNGTAAQKIVIDFYDTNDKGETIFETTRRPIINGGGTYSTGTFKRAISGAVQLVNQEYWDISNLEVTNTPELDNLEGYKKPGDAQRAGILVLGYEQNRTFNSVTIRNNYVHDVQTEYYLNLSGNTATKRLKAVGGIIVLGSWFDENGNVVTAANDHRTTTGFNDILIENNVIQRVGLEGIRTKADSDTSRGNTFYKTFSNITIRNNYLEDIAGDGIVLSEAKSGGVVEGNVAVRMCNADYGTQNYAGVWAMSVDDGLFQYNEVYGIKYGFNDAEAYDVDMQSNNVIYQYNYSHHNTGGFLLLMSDQKNSVIRYNISANDGGGNRGTGKDNPGGAGGYNYKEQSIFHYWVKNDGAAMPTIHNNTIYVGDGISTSLFGEGNSSDNSGTVANFYNNILYKEGTGQLKFLSNYPTNGTQPIERKMVDNPEKYFKNNVIWPKEIATEKSGATVEKLVSSGNIFEKPQLEITDNPEKVKELAEQEFTTLKPTKDNVVEFTSKERLRQRAQMFQLKETSPAIGKGLSEVNSAAEDFFGNSLKNKVLDIGAQQASTIEKSIRYQNQVLEISSATGVYPNLPEQVELTYEEVVNEEVVATGKKRI
;
A
#
# COMPACT_ATOMS: atom_id res chain seq x y z
N MET A 1 10.69 -71.21 -3.86
CA MET A 1 9.97 -70.07 -3.31
C MET A 1 10.80 -68.75 -3.22
N ARG A 2 11.69 -68.48 -4.16
CA ARG A 2 12.50 -67.22 -4.14
C ARG A 2 12.39 -66.37 -5.41
N LYS A 3 11.45 -66.69 -6.32
CA LYS A 3 11.26 -65.93 -7.57
C LYS A 3 10.00 -65.01 -7.58
N LYS A 4 9.09 -65.09 -6.58
CA LYS A 4 7.88 -64.24 -6.51
C LYS A 4 8.04 -62.93 -5.71
N ALA A 5 9.10 -62.80 -4.91
CA ALA A 5 9.33 -61.59 -4.12
C ALA A 5 10.03 -60.47 -4.95
N TYR A 6 10.81 -60.86 -5.97
CA TYR A 6 11.53 -59.86 -6.80
C TYR A 6 10.63 -59.13 -7.79
N PHE A 7 9.54 -59.76 -8.24
CA PHE A 7 8.62 -59.13 -9.19
C PHE A 7 7.67 -58.07 -8.54
N LYS A 8 7.33 -58.24 -7.26
CA LYS A 8 6.51 -57.25 -6.56
C LYS A 8 7.28 -55.96 -6.20
N SER A 9 8.57 -56.08 -5.88
CA SER A 9 9.42 -54.94 -5.56
C SER A 9 9.73 -54.08 -6.80
N VAL A 10 9.90 -54.70 -7.96
CA VAL A 10 10.15 -53.97 -9.21
C VAL A 10 8.88 -53.23 -9.70
N THR A 11 7.70 -53.83 -9.50
CA THR A 11 6.44 -53.17 -9.89
C THR A 11 6.10 -52.00 -8.98
N ILE A 12 6.39 -52.05 -7.70
CA ILE A 12 6.22 -50.96 -6.76
C ILE A 12 7.24 -49.84 -7.06
N PHE A 13 8.48 -50.17 -7.41
CA PHE A 13 9.48 -49.15 -7.78
C PHE A 13 9.15 -48.49 -9.12
N LEU A 14 8.62 -49.21 -10.11
CA LEU A 14 8.16 -48.61 -11.36
C LEU A 14 6.88 -47.74 -11.15
N SER A 15 5.98 -48.12 -10.24
CA SER A 15 4.80 -47.36 -9.94
C SER A 15 5.14 -46.05 -9.20
N ILE A 16 6.14 -46.07 -8.33
CA ILE A 16 6.64 -44.86 -7.66
C ILE A 16 7.42 -43.96 -8.64
N LEU A 17 8.21 -44.55 -9.56
CA LEU A 17 8.88 -43.74 -10.60
C LEU A 17 7.88 -43.14 -11.61
N LEU A 18 6.79 -43.84 -11.92
CA LEU A 18 5.73 -43.31 -12.79
C LEU A 18 4.88 -42.23 -12.10
N VAL A 19 4.73 -42.28 -10.78
CA VAL A 19 4.06 -41.21 -10.02
C VAL A 19 4.95 -39.99 -9.89
N PHE A 20 6.27 -40.15 -9.77
CA PHE A 20 7.22 -39.02 -9.80
C PHE A 20 7.48 -38.48 -11.22
N SER A 21 7.24 -39.22 -12.27
CA SER A 21 7.33 -38.72 -13.65
C SER A 21 6.05 -38.01 -14.14
N GLN A 22 4.98 -38.04 -13.35
CA GLN A 22 3.74 -37.31 -13.60
C GLN A 22 3.57 -36.08 -12.71
N LEU A 23 4.54 -35.77 -11.86
CA LEU A 23 4.77 -34.42 -11.43
C LEU A 23 5.40 -33.65 -12.61
N GLN A 24 4.58 -33.39 -13.62
CA GLN A 24 4.90 -32.30 -14.51
C GLN A 24 5.15 -31.07 -13.64
N LEU A 25 6.40 -30.61 -13.64
CA LEU A 25 6.68 -29.23 -13.39
C LEU A 25 5.62 -28.44 -14.15
N PHE A 26 4.69 -27.84 -13.44
CA PHE A 26 3.97 -26.71 -13.99
C PHE A 26 5.05 -25.66 -14.25
N SER A 27 5.59 -25.68 -15.45
CA SER A 27 6.26 -24.51 -15.97
C SER A 27 5.17 -23.44 -15.99
N LEU A 28 5.25 -22.50 -15.06
CA LEU A 28 4.47 -21.26 -15.16
C LEU A 28 4.74 -20.71 -16.56
N PRO A 29 3.73 -20.27 -17.30
CA PRO A 29 3.92 -19.76 -18.65
C PRO A 29 4.95 -18.64 -18.62
N ALA A 30 5.87 -18.70 -19.56
CA ALA A 30 6.83 -17.63 -19.77
C ALA A 30 6.06 -16.32 -19.97
N TYR A 31 6.53 -15.27 -19.34
CA TYR A 31 5.98 -13.91 -19.47
C TYR A 31 5.89 -13.54 -20.96
N GLY A 32 4.69 -13.54 -21.52
CA GLY A 32 4.45 -13.36 -22.96
C GLY A 32 3.38 -14.27 -23.54
N GLU A 33 2.93 -15.29 -22.83
CA GLU A 33 1.77 -16.04 -23.27
C GLU A 33 0.49 -15.26 -23.02
N THR A 34 -0.25 -15.08 -24.09
CA THR A 34 -1.56 -14.45 -24.17
C THR A 34 -2.45 -14.98 -23.04
N VAL A 35 -2.79 -14.12 -22.08
CA VAL A 35 -3.91 -14.34 -21.19
C VAL A 35 -5.09 -14.80 -22.05
N SER A 36 -5.76 -15.86 -21.66
CA SER A 36 -6.85 -16.43 -22.44
C SER A 36 -7.83 -15.33 -22.81
N ASP A 37 -8.21 -15.23 -24.08
CA ASP A 37 -9.19 -14.27 -24.59
C ASP A 37 -10.63 -14.51 -24.04
N GLN A 38 -10.77 -15.35 -23.02
CA GLN A 38 -12.05 -15.57 -22.38
C GLN A 38 -12.42 -14.35 -21.53
N PRO A 39 -13.59 -13.79 -21.73
CA PRO A 39 -14.03 -12.64 -20.95
C PRO A 39 -14.13 -13.02 -19.47
N LEU A 40 -13.72 -12.09 -18.60
CA LEU A 40 -13.82 -12.27 -17.16
C LEU A 40 -15.28 -12.47 -16.73
N LEU A 41 -15.52 -13.51 -15.95
CA LEU A 41 -16.86 -13.86 -15.50
C LEU A 41 -17.09 -13.28 -14.09
N PHE A 42 -17.97 -12.31 -13.98
CA PHE A 42 -18.39 -11.74 -12.69
C PHE A 42 -19.49 -12.58 -12.06
N ARG A 43 -19.44 -12.70 -10.74
CA ARG A 43 -20.47 -13.43 -9.97
C ARG A 43 -21.09 -12.50 -8.94
N SER A 44 -22.40 -12.36 -9.02
CA SER A 44 -23.21 -11.66 -8.03
C SER A 44 -23.52 -12.57 -6.85
N VAL A 45 -23.78 -11.97 -5.69
CA VAL A 45 -24.33 -12.70 -4.53
C VAL A 45 -25.76 -13.19 -4.78
N GLY A 46 -26.44 -12.68 -5.83
CA GLY A 46 -27.78 -13.07 -6.19
C GLY A 46 -28.88 -12.50 -5.27
N VAL A 47 -30.01 -13.19 -5.21
CA VAL A 47 -31.16 -12.76 -4.40
C VAL A 47 -30.88 -12.83 -2.91
N ALA A 48 -31.53 -11.96 -2.15
CA ALA A 48 -31.43 -11.93 -0.70
C ALA A 48 -31.89 -13.27 -0.08
N GLN A 49 -31.10 -13.79 0.85
CA GLN A 49 -31.47 -14.97 1.65
C GLN A 49 -32.48 -14.61 2.76
N SER A 50 -32.40 -13.37 3.20
CA SER A 50 -33.31 -12.73 4.16
C SER A 50 -33.43 -11.27 3.75
N GLY A 51 -34.56 -10.65 3.92
CA GLY A 51 -34.83 -9.31 3.38
C GLY A 51 -35.46 -9.36 1.97
N THR A 52 -35.59 -8.21 1.36
CA THR A 52 -36.21 -8.04 0.04
C THR A 52 -35.13 -7.87 -1.03
N THR A 53 -35.35 -8.47 -2.19
CA THR A 53 -34.54 -8.17 -3.37
C THR A 53 -35.24 -7.16 -4.24
N TYR A 54 -34.57 -6.05 -4.52
CA TYR A 54 -35.02 -5.01 -5.43
C TYR A 54 -34.20 -5.04 -6.70
N TYR A 55 -34.85 -4.79 -7.83
CA TYR A 55 -34.30 -4.84 -9.17
C TYR A 55 -34.41 -3.48 -9.84
N VAL A 56 -33.34 -3.05 -10.52
CA VAL A 56 -33.31 -1.80 -11.30
C VAL A 56 -32.84 -2.12 -12.70
N ASP A 57 -33.62 -1.69 -13.70
CA ASP A 57 -33.33 -1.88 -15.12
C ASP A 57 -33.52 -0.55 -15.86
N GLY A 58 -32.41 0.04 -16.32
CA GLY A 58 -32.40 1.34 -16.98
C GLY A 58 -33.18 1.37 -18.31
N GLU A 59 -33.31 0.23 -18.95
CA GLU A 59 -33.99 0.11 -20.27
C GLU A 59 -35.43 -0.33 -20.13
N GLY A 60 -35.68 -1.43 -19.41
CA GLY A 60 -37.01 -2.09 -19.30
C GLY A 60 -37.81 -1.72 -18.06
N GLY A 61 -37.18 -1.05 -17.07
CA GLY A 61 -37.81 -0.76 -15.79
C GLY A 61 -38.88 0.37 -15.83
N ASN A 62 -39.66 0.45 -14.74
CA ASN A 62 -40.65 1.51 -14.53
C ASN A 62 -40.75 1.84 -13.03
N ASN A 63 -40.59 3.09 -12.65
CA ASN A 63 -40.61 3.53 -11.23
C ASN A 63 -42.02 3.43 -10.58
N ALA A 64 -43.05 3.16 -11.36
CA ALA A 64 -44.39 2.84 -10.83
C ALA A 64 -44.50 1.39 -10.30
N ASN A 65 -43.52 0.52 -10.62
CA ASN A 65 -43.47 -0.85 -10.20
C ASN A 65 -43.02 -0.98 -8.72
N ASP A 66 -43.15 -2.18 -8.16
CA ASP A 66 -42.70 -2.50 -6.80
C ASP A 66 -41.19 -2.77 -6.71
N GLY A 67 -40.52 -3.04 -7.82
CA GLY A 67 -39.09 -3.35 -7.90
C GLY A 67 -38.71 -4.75 -7.43
N GLN A 68 -39.66 -5.63 -7.07
CA GLN A 68 -39.34 -6.90 -6.37
C GLN A 68 -39.13 -8.10 -7.31
N SER A 69 -39.18 -7.88 -8.62
CA SER A 69 -38.78 -8.88 -9.59
C SER A 69 -38.13 -8.23 -10.82
N PRO A 70 -37.37 -8.96 -11.64
CA PRO A 70 -36.85 -8.42 -12.90
C PRO A 70 -37.92 -7.89 -13.83
N ALA A 71 -39.11 -8.51 -13.84
CA ALA A 71 -40.24 -8.07 -14.66
C ALA A 71 -40.94 -6.82 -14.11
N SER A 72 -40.79 -6.52 -12.82
CA SER A 72 -41.31 -5.33 -12.16
C SER A 72 -40.20 -4.38 -11.68
N ALA A 73 -39.04 -4.40 -12.34
CA ALA A 73 -37.90 -3.58 -11.98
C ALA A 73 -38.21 -2.07 -11.99
N TRP A 74 -37.55 -1.33 -11.12
CA TRP A 74 -37.50 0.13 -11.20
C TRP A 74 -36.64 0.56 -12.38
N ARG A 75 -36.86 1.76 -12.89
CA ARG A 75 -36.11 2.25 -14.04
C ARG A 75 -34.82 2.96 -13.69
N ASP A 76 -34.85 3.80 -12.67
CA ASP A 76 -33.75 4.69 -12.33
C ASP A 76 -33.59 4.86 -10.82
N PHE A 77 -32.61 5.67 -10.45
CA PHE A 77 -32.23 5.83 -9.03
C PHE A 77 -33.14 6.79 -8.25
N GLU A 78 -34.11 7.46 -8.88
CA GLU A 78 -35.05 8.30 -8.16
C GLU A 78 -35.81 7.48 -7.10
N LYS A 79 -36.35 6.32 -7.51
CA LYS A 79 -37.06 5.44 -6.61
C LYS A 79 -36.14 4.79 -5.56
N VAL A 80 -34.95 4.35 -5.99
CA VAL A 80 -33.93 3.78 -5.10
C VAL A 80 -33.57 4.76 -3.98
N ASN A 81 -33.29 6.03 -4.34
CA ASN A 81 -32.87 7.06 -3.40
C ASN A 81 -33.96 7.51 -2.43
N GLN A 82 -35.24 7.22 -2.74
CA GLN A 82 -36.39 7.46 -1.86
C GLN A 82 -36.68 6.28 -0.93
N THR A 83 -36.20 5.09 -1.27
CA THR A 83 -36.43 3.86 -0.51
C THR A 83 -35.47 3.76 0.66
N GLU A 84 -35.99 3.37 1.84
CA GLU A 84 -35.19 3.05 3.00
C GLU A 84 -35.04 1.53 3.12
N PHE A 85 -33.85 1.04 2.75
CA PHE A 85 -33.53 -0.38 2.74
C PHE A 85 -33.38 -0.92 4.15
N GLN A 86 -33.75 -2.17 4.34
CA GLN A 86 -33.72 -2.86 5.61
C GLN A 86 -32.57 -3.87 5.68
N PRO A 87 -32.17 -4.31 6.89
CA PRO A 87 -31.11 -5.32 7.02
C PRO A 87 -31.38 -6.57 6.17
N GLY A 88 -30.41 -6.94 5.36
CA GLY A 88 -30.45 -8.08 4.47
C GLY A 88 -31.11 -7.84 3.11
N ASP A 89 -31.52 -6.61 2.81
CA ASP A 89 -32.04 -6.27 1.49
C ASP A 89 -30.91 -6.28 0.43
N HIS A 90 -31.27 -6.71 -0.78
CA HIS A 90 -30.39 -6.65 -1.94
C HIS A 90 -30.96 -5.69 -3.00
N LEU A 91 -30.11 -4.80 -3.50
CA LEU A 91 -30.37 -3.93 -4.64
C LEU A 91 -29.57 -4.46 -5.82
N LEU A 92 -30.22 -5.06 -6.78
CA LEU A 92 -29.62 -5.66 -7.97
C LEU A 92 -29.85 -4.79 -9.19
N LEU A 93 -28.75 -4.36 -9.81
CA LEU A 93 -28.76 -3.53 -11.02
C LEU A 93 -28.60 -4.41 -12.25
N ASN A 94 -29.36 -4.16 -13.32
CA ASN A 94 -29.22 -4.90 -14.56
C ASN A 94 -27.85 -4.61 -15.20
N ALA A 95 -27.05 -5.65 -15.39
CA ALA A 95 -25.70 -5.56 -15.95
C ALA A 95 -25.66 -5.03 -17.41
N GLN A 96 -26.80 -4.96 -18.09
CA GLN A 96 -26.92 -4.40 -19.43
C GLN A 96 -27.26 -2.90 -19.43
N SER A 97 -27.56 -2.32 -18.26
CA SER A 97 -28.03 -0.95 -18.14
C SER A 97 -26.91 0.05 -17.89
N THR A 98 -27.10 1.26 -18.41
CA THR A 98 -26.26 2.42 -18.15
C THR A 98 -27.11 3.57 -17.62
N TRP A 99 -26.75 4.09 -16.45
CA TRP A 99 -27.40 5.28 -15.88
C TRP A 99 -26.48 6.49 -16.02
N ASN A 100 -26.84 7.40 -16.91
CA ASN A 100 -26.08 8.63 -17.14
C ASN A 100 -26.70 9.81 -16.38
N ASN A 101 -25.87 10.68 -15.85
CA ASN A 101 -26.25 11.86 -15.06
C ASN A 101 -27.14 11.52 -13.86
N GLN A 102 -26.87 10.38 -13.23
CA GLN A 102 -27.60 9.91 -12.07
C GLN A 102 -26.66 9.54 -10.94
N LEU A 103 -27.10 9.82 -9.72
CA LEU A 103 -26.38 9.45 -8.50
C LEU A 103 -27.13 8.32 -7.79
N LEU A 104 -26.44 7.22 -7.54
CA LEU A 104 -26.93 6.14 -6.69
C LEU A 104 -26.65 6.49 -5.22
N HIS A 105 -27.68 6.94 -4.50
CA HIS A 105 -27.62 7.41 -3.14
C HIS A 105 -28.68 6.73 -2.25
N PRO A 106 -28.57 5.42 -2.02
CA PRO A 106 -29.55 4.65 -1.25
C PRO A 106 -29.48 5.01 0.24
N LYS A 107 -30.55 4.65 0.97
CA LYS A 107 -30.68 4.90 2.41
C LYS A 107 -30.98 3.61 3.17
N GLY A 108 -30.68 3.61 4.45
CA GLY A 108 -30.92 2.48 5.35
C GLY A 108 -29.62 1.91 5.94
N ASN A 109 -29.75 1.15 6.99
CA ASN A 109 -28.60 0.51 7.63
C ASN A 109 -28.86 -0.99 7.72
N GLY A 110 -27.82 -1.76 7.39
CA GLY A 110 -27.81 -3.18 7.66
C GLY A 110 -27.49 -3.50 9.13
N THR A 111 -27.13 -4.74 9.39
CA THR A 111 -26.56 -5.19 10.66
C THR A 111 -25.32 -6.04 10.41
N ALA A 112 -24.58 -6.36 11.45
CA ALA A 112 -23.41 -7.24 11.33
C ALA A 112 -23.75 -8.63 10.75
N ALA A 113 -24.97 -9.14 11.00
CA ALA A 113 -25.44 -10.42 10.47
C ALA A 113 -26.09 -10.31 9.08
N GLN A 114 -26.59 -9.13 8.72
CA GLN A 114 -27.42 -8.91 7.54
C GLN A 114 -27.07 -7.55 6.92
N LYS A 115 -26.02 -7.55 6.13
CA LYS A 115 -25.63 -6.35 5.36
C LYS A 115 -26.66 -6.05 4.27
N ILE A 116 -26.78 -4.80 3.88
CA ILE A 116 -27.48 -4.41 2.66
C ILE A 116 -26.49 -4.51 1.52
N VAL A 117 -26.89 -5.07 0.39
CA VAL A 117 -26.00 -5.37 -0.73
C VAL A 117 -26.42 -4.62 -1.98
N ILE A 118 -25.45 -3.98 -2.65
CA ILE A 118 -25.58 -3.50 -4.03
C ILE A 118 -24.76 -4.40 -4.92
N ASP A 119 -25.39 -5.05 -5.89
CA ASP A 119 -24.75 -5.95 -6.82
C ASP A 119 -25.50 -5.95 -8.16
N PHE A 120 -25.30 -6.92 -9.01
CA PHE A 120 -25.95 -7.02 -10.32
C PHE A 120 -26.82 -8.26 -10.47
N TYR A 121 -27.68 -8.20 -11.48
CA TYR A 121 -28.25 -9.34 -12.19
C TYR A 121 -28.09 -9.11 -13.69
N ASP A 122 -28.21 -10.17 -14.47
CA ASP A 122 -28.20 -10.09 -15.92
C ASP A 122 -29.33 -10.97 -16.47
N THR A 123 -29.60 -10.88 -17.76
CA THR A 123 -30.55 -11.68 -18.47
C THR A 123 -29.88 -12.38 -19.64
N ASN A 124 -29.99 -13.70 -19.71
CA ASN A 124 -29.45 -14.45 -20.84
C ASN A 124 -30.30 -14.34 -22.10
N ASP A 125 -29.84 -14.91 -23.21
CA ASP A 125 -30.53 -14.87 -24.50
C ASP A 125 -31.93 -15.51 -24.51
N LYS A 126 -32.29 -16.26 -23.48
CA LYS A 126 -33.61 -16.86 -23.28
C LYS A 126 -34.53 -16.01 -22.41
N GLY A 127 -34.06 -14.87 -21.93
CA GLY A 127 -34.79 -14.02 -20.99
C GLY A 127 -34.77 -14.51 -19.54
N GLU A 128 -33.91 -15.47 -19.20
CA GLU A 128 -33.78 -15.96 -17.84
C GLU A 128 -32.82 -15.09 -17.02
N THR A 129 -33.16 -14.79 -15.78
CA THR A 129 -32.32 -14.06 -14.86
C THR A 129 -31.10 -14.89 -14.47
N ILE A 130 -29.94 -14.31 -14.61
CA ILE A 130 -28.64 -14.93 -14.25
C ILE A 130 -27.86 -14.02 -13.30
N PHE A 131 -26.97 -14.63 -12.52
CA PHE A 131 -26.11 -13.95 -11.54
C PHE A 131 -24.62 -14.15 -11.84
N GLU A 132 -24.32 -14.45 -13.10
CA GLU A 132 -22.98 -14.63 -13.61
C GLU A 132 -22.93 -14.05 -15.03
N THR A 133 -22.04 -13.09 -15.30
CA THR A 133 -21.95 -12.38 -16.56
C THR A 133 -20.57 -11.79 -16.80
N THR A 134 -20.30 -11.40 -18.05
CA THR A 134 -19.08 -10.66 -18.41
C THR A 134 -19.28 -9.15 -18.45
N ARG A 135 -20.44 -8.67 -18.02
CA ARG A 135 -20.87 -7.26 -18.04
C ARG A 135 -20.99 -6.69 -16.64
N ARG A 136 -20.95 -5.38 -16.53
CA ARG A 136 -21.22 -4.64 -15.29
C ARG A 136 -22.30 -3.60 -15.53
N PRO A 137 -23.17 -3.33 -14.57
CA PRO A 137 -24.04 -2.16 -14.62
C PRO A 137 -23.18 -0.90 -14.55
N ILE A 138 -23.45 0.08 -15.42
CA ILE A 138 -22.64 1.29 -15.56
C ILE A 138 -23.37 2.46 -14.90
N ILE A 139 -22.70 3.10 -13.94
CA ILE A 139 -23.21 4.29 -13.27
C ILE A 139 -22.29 5.46 -13.61
N ASN A 140 -22.80 6.42 -14.39
CA ASN A 140 -22.12 7.68 -14.66
C ASN A 140 -22.82 8.81 -13.92
N GLY A 141 -22.17 9.36 -12.89
CA GLY A 141 -22.67 10.52 -12.16
C GLY A 141 -22.79 11.78 -13.02
N GLY A 142 -22.14 11.81 -14.19
CA GLY A 142 -22.18 12.93 -15.13
C GLY A 142 -21.67 14.24 -14.56
N GLY A 143 -20.85 14.18 -13.52
CA GLY A 143 -20.40 15.37 -12.81
C GLY A 143 -21.50 16.06 -12.02
N THR A 144 -22.67 15.48 -11.83
CA THR A 144 -23.76 16.06 -11.07
C THR A 144 -23.44 16.15 -9.58
N TYR A 145 -24.01 17.13 -8.91
CA TYR A 145 -23.88 17.32 -7.48
C TYR A 145 -25.17 16.93 -6.77
N SER A 146 -25.03 16.33 -5.61
CA SER A 146 -26.14 16.25 -4.68
C SER A 146 -26.44 17.66 -4.17
N THR A 147 -27.51 18.28 -4.67
CA THR A 147 -27.90 19.65 -4.28
C THR A 147 -28.58 19.72 -2.91
N GLY A 148 -28.66 18.60 -2.17
CA GLY A 148 -29.61 18.49 -1.08
C GLY A 148 -29.14 18.99 0.27
N THR A 149 -27.97 18.64 0.74
CA THR A 149 -27.67 18.80 2.17
C THR A 149 -26.32 19.44 2.45
N PHE A 150 -25.41 19.45 1.50
CA PHE A 150 -24.06 19.94 1.73
C PHE A 150 -23.79 21.21 0.93
N LYS A 151 -23.40 22.29 1.63
CA LYS A 151 -22.90 23.51 0.98
C LYS A 151 -21.51 23.31 0.35
N ARG A 152 -20.83 22.22 0.67
CA ARG A 152 -19.72 21.68 -0.11
C ARG A 152 -20.27 20.68 -1.10
N ALA A 153 -20.02 20.92 -2.34
CA ALA A 153 -20.41 20.04 -3.43
C ALA A 153 -19.51 18.79 -3.50
N ILE A 154 -19.46 17.97 -2.44
CA ILE A 154 -18.84 16.63 -2.50
C ILE A 154 -19.94 15.65 -2.94
N SER A 155 -19.71 14.96 -4.04
CA SER A 155 -20.70 14.04 -4.61
C SER A 155 -20.01 12.82 -5.19
N GLY A 156 -20.41 11.63 -4.74
CA GLY A 156 -20.05 10.35 -5.36
C GLY A 156 -21.08 9.93 -6.38
N ALA A 157 -20.68 9.30 -7.48
CA ALA A 157 -21.61 8.67 -8.39
C ALA A 157 -22.41 7.56 -7.67
N VAL A 158 -21.70 6.80 -6.81
CA VAL A 158 -22.29 5.93 -5.78
C VAL A 158 -21.95 6.53 -4.42
N GLN A 159 -22.93 6.71 -3.54
CA GLN A 159 -22.72 7.44 -2.31
C GLN A 159 -23.52 6.87 -1.13
N LEU A 160 -22.83 6.59 -0.02
CA LEU A 160 -23.42 6.29 1.29
C LEU A 160 -23.16 7.46 2.24
N VAL A 161 -24.22 7.99 2.86
CA VAL A 161 -24.10 9.13 3.81
C VAL A 161 -24.72 8.75 5.13
N ASN A 162 -23.91 8.71 6.19
CA ASN A 162 -24.29 8.26 7.54
C ASN A 162 -24.90 6.86 7.54
N GLN A 163 -24.37 5.98 6.70
CA GLN A 163 -24.82 4.59 6.52
C GLN A 163 -23.77 3.61 7.01
N GLU A 164 -24.20 2.44 7.45
CA GLU A 164 -23.35 1.35 7.89
C GLU A 164 -23.90 -0.04 7.52
N TYR A 165 -23.00 -1.04 7.49
CA TYR A 165 -23.29 -2.42 7.12
C TYR A 165 -23.78 -2.58 5.68
N TRP A 166 -22.98 -2.05 4.75
CA TRP A 166 -23.20 -2.15 3.32
C TRP A 166 -22.12 -2.95 2.59
N ASP A 167 -22.49 -3.60 1.50
CA ASP A 167 -21.59 -4.22 0.52
C ASP A 167 -21.88 -3.65 -0.87
N ILE A 168 -20.90 -3.01 -1.51
CA ILE A 168 -20.99 -2.42 -2.86
C ILE A 168 -20.06 -3.20 -3.77
N SER A 169 -20.62 -3.95 -4.72
CA SER A 169 -19.85 -4.88 -5.53
C SER A 169 -20.22 -4.90 -7.00
N ASN A 170 -19.21 -5.25 -7.82
CA ASN A 170 -19.34 -5.58 -9.25
C ASN A 170 -19.89 -4.46 -10.15
N LEU A 171 -19.73 -3.21 -9.76
CA LEU A 171 -20.20 -2.05 -10.53
C LEU A 171 -19.09 -1.49 -11.44
N GLU A 172 -19.48 -0.87 -12.54
CA GLU A 172 -18.66 0.06 -13.29
C GLU A 172 -19.10 1.49 -12.95
N VAL A 173 -18.20 2.30 -12.42
CA VAL A 173 -18.54 3.61 -11.88
C VAL A 173 -17.64 4.68 -12.50
N THR A 174 -18.27 5.69 -13.08
CA THR A 174 -17.59 6.87 -13.61
C THR A 174 -18.30 8.15 -13.17
N ASN A 175 -17.58 9.26 -13.15
CA ASN A 175 -18.17 10.55 -12.78
C ASN A 175 -17.54 11.68 -13.60
N THR A 176 -17.87 11.65 -14.88
CA THR A 176 -17.36 12.58 -15.88
C THR A 176 -18.54 13.32 -16.51
N PRO A 177 -18.49 14.66 -16.61
CA PRO A 177 -19.51 15.41 -17.33
C PRO A 177 -19.42 15.18 -18.83
N GLU A 178 -20.44 15.59 -19.56
CA GLU A 178 -20.42 15.62 -21.01
C GLU A 178 -19.25 16.47 -21.52
N LEU A 179 -18.53 15.95 -22.51
CA LEU A 179 -17.27 16.49 -23.04
C LEU A 179 -17.33 17.96 -23.52
N ASP A 180 -18.52 18.43 -23.89
CA ASP A 180 -18.70 19.80 -24.40
C ASP A 180 -18.50 20.89 -23.33
N ASN A 181 -18.35 20.52 -22.06
CA ASN A 181 -18.20 21.44 -20.95
C ASN A 181 -16.83 21.40 -20.26
N LEU A 182 -15.82 20.77 -20.84
CA LEU A 182 -14.46 20.70 -20.26
C LEU A 182 -13.84 22.09 -20.00
N GLU A 183 -14.21 23.12 -20.72
CA GLU A 183 -13.77 24.49 -20.41
C GLU A 183 -14.33 25.03 -19.09
N GLY A 184 -15.51 24.59 -18.68
CA GLY A 184 -16.09 24.92 -17.38
C GLY A 184 -15.32 24.30 -16.20
N TYR A 185 -14.58 23.24 -16.43
CA TYR A 185 -13.77 22.54 -15.44
C TYR A 185 -12.54 23.30 -14.99
N LYS A 186 -12.11 24.27 -15.73
CA LYS A 186 -10.99 25.17 -15.37
C LYS A 186 -11.39 26.26 -14.38
N LYS A 187 -12.66 26.32 -13.96
CA LYS A 187 -13.10 27.31 -12.96
C LYS A 187 -12.82 26.77 -11.56
N PRO A 188 -12.02 27.47 -10.77
CA PRO A 188 -11.78 27.09 -9.39
C PRO A 188 -13.06 27.17 -8.57
N GLY A 189 -13.37 26.15 -7.80
CA GLY A 189 -14.17 26.39 -6.63
C GLY A 189 -15.26 25.39 -6.27
N ASP A 190 -15.90 24.67 -7.17
CA ASP A 190 -17.20 24.12 -6.81
C ASP A 190 -17.41 22.61 -7.03
N ALA A 191 -16.52 21.88 -7.71
CA ALA A 191 -16.79 20.50 -8.11
C ALA A 191 -15.89 19.47 -7.44
N GLN A 192 -16.32 18.91 -6.33
CA GLN A 192 -15.64 17.80 -5.66
C GLN A 192 -16.35 16.50 -5.95
N ARG A 193 -15.73 15.63 -6.78
CA ARG A 193 -16.33 14.40 -7.23
C ARG A 193 -15.57 13.17 -6.73
N ALA A 194 -16.33 12.14 -6.43
CA ALA A 194 -15.80 10.81 -6.21
C ALA A 194 -16.52 9.80 -7.13
N GLY A 195 -15.90 8.69 -7.40
CA GLY A 195 -16.58 7.54 -7.96
C GLY A 195 -17.49 6.94 -6.90
N ILE A 196 -16.91 6.40 -5.84
CA ILE A 196 -17.64 5.86 -4.68
C ILE A 196 -17.27 6.70 -3.44
N LEU A 197 -18.26 7.25 -2.77
CA LEU A 197 -18.11 8.05 -1.55
C LEU A 197 -18.84 7.40 -0.38
N VAL A 198 -18.11 7.15 0.70
CA VAL A 198 -18.67 6.81 2.00
C VAL A 198 -18.41 7.97 2.96
N LEU A 199 -19.45 8.66 3.38
CA LEU A 199 -19.38 9.88 4.16
C LEU A 199 -20.12 9.74 5.48
N GLY A 200 -19.44 9.98 6.59
CA GLY A 200 -20.03 10.14 7.91
C GLY A 200 -19.85 11.57 8.42
N TYR A 201 -20.89 12.18 8.99
CA TYR A 201 -20.80 13.51 9.60
C TYR A 201 -21.55 13.63 10.93
N GLU A 202 -22.14 12.55 11.43
CA GLU A 202 -22.75 12.54 12.76
C GLU A 202 -21.64 12.50 13.82
N GLN A 203 -21.56 13.56 14.62
CA GLN A 203 -20.53 13.68 15.65
C GLN A 203 -20.71 12.61 16.74
N ASN A 204 -19.59 12.18 17.33
CA ASN A 204 -19.51 11.14 18.34
C ASN A 204 -20.08 9.77 17.88
N ARG A 205 -20.07 9.51 16.57
CA ARG A 205 -20.50 8.24 15.97
C ARG A 205 -19.39 7.55 15.23
N THR A 206 -19.34 6.24 15.39
CA THR A 206 -18.53 5.36 14.55
C THR A 206 -19.47 4.49 13.71
N PHE A 207 -19.36 4.61 12.40
CA PHE A 207 -20.07 3.77 11.42
C PHE A 207 -19.31 2.48 11.21
N ASN A 208 -20.01 1.37 11.02
CA ASN A 208 -19.40 0.05 10.95
C ASN A 208 -19.60 -0.62 9.59
N SER A 209 -18.61 -1.40 9.23
CA SER A 209 -18.69 -2.45 8.22
C SER A 209 -19.23 -2.01 6.86
N VAL A 210 -18.40 -1.33 6.08
CA VAL A 210 -18.65 -1.07 4.66
C VAL A 210 -17.62 -1.85 3.83
N THR A 211 -18.12 -2.65 2.89
CA THR A 211 -17.31 -3.40 1.93
C THR A 211 -17.48 -2.79 0.54
N ILE A 212 -16.37 -2.51 -0.15
CA ILE A 212 -16.33 -2.02 -1.53
C ILE A 212 -15.41 -2.95 -2.31
N ARG A 213 -15.97 -3.77 -3.20
CA ARG A 213 -15.18 -4.82 -3.84
C ARG A 213 -15.55 -5.09 -5.29
N ASN A 214 -14.57 -5.56 -6.05
CA ASN A 214 -14.75 -5.97 -7.44
C ASN A 214 -15.34 -4.87 -8.35
N ASN A 215 -15.21 -3.59 -8.00
CA ASN A 215 -15.70 -2.50 -8.81
C ASN A 215 -14.63 -2.03 -9.81
N TYR A 216 -15.09 -1.52 -10.96
CA TYR A 216 -14.28 -0.76 -11.90
C TYR A 216 -14.63 0.71 -11.78
N VAL A 217 -13.77 1.50 -11.17
CA VAL A 217 -13.97 2.94 -10.95
C VAL A 217 -13.01 3.70 -11.86
N HIS A 218 -13.55 4.46 -12.80
CA HIS A 218 -12.67 5.12 -13.76
C HIS A 218 -13.25 6.44 -14.30
N ASP A 219 -12.39 7.21 -14.95
CA ASP A 219 -12.76 8.49 -15.54
C ASP A 219 -13.55 9.37 -14.56
N VAL A 220 -13.03 9.47 -13.34
CA VAL A 220 -13.56 10.35 -12.30
C VAL A 220 -12.84 11.69 -12.40
N GLN A 221 -13.50 12.66 -13.02
CA GLN A 221 -12.93 14.00 -13.14
C GLN A 221 -13.28 14.84 -11.93
N THR A 222 -12.31 15.10 -11.12
CA THR A 222 -12.45 16.06 -10.03
C THR A 222 -11.94 17.41 -10.47
N GLU A 223 -12.50 18.50 -9.93
CA GLU A 223 -11.92 19.79 -10.12
C GLU A 223 -10.58 19.89 -9.44
N TYR A 224 -9.75 20.43 -10.22
CA TYR A 224 -8.37 20.62 -10.07
C TYR A 224 -8.07 22.03 -9.60
N TYR A 225 -7.54 22.16 -8.42
CA TYR A 225 -7.06 23.47 -7.97
C TYR A 225 -5.68 23.78 -8.53
N LEU A 226 -5.64 24.27 -9.77
CA LEU A 226 -4.49 24.98 -10.26
C LEU A 226 -4.30 26.22 -9.37
N ASN A 227 -3.25 26.18 -8.55
CA ASN A 227 -2.57 27.32 -7.99
C ASN A 227 -3.47 28.39 -7.40
N LEU A 228 -3.85 28.20 -6.18
CA LEU A 228 -4.30 29.31 -5.39
C LEU A 228 -3.13 29.78 -4.53
N SER A 229 -2.32 30.67 -5.11
CA SER A 229 -1.31 31.39 -4.37
C SER A 229 -1.92 31.94 -3.09
N GLY A 230 -1.57 31.35 -1.96
CA GLY A 230 -1.85 31.87 -0.63
C GLY A 230 -3.14 31.41 0.04
N ASN A 231 -3.99 30.60 -0.57
CA ASN A 231 -5.22 30.15 0.08
C ASN A 231 -5.08 28.75 0.67
N THR A 232 -4.85 28.66 1.97
CA THR A 232 -4.71 27.42 2.73
C THR A 232 -5.98 26.57 2.80
N ALA A 233 -7.14 27.11 2.46
CA ALA A 233 -8.41 26.37 2.52
C ALA A 233 -8.51 25.22 1.52
N THR A 234 -7.90 25.35 0.35
CA THR A 234 -7.97 24.37 -0.74
C THR A 234 -7.00 23.19 -0.60
N LYS A 235 -5.89 23.38 0.12
CA LYS A 235 -4.96 22.29 0.44
C LYS A 235 -5.60 21.16 1.28
N ARG A 236 -6.76 21.40 1.86
CA ARG A 236 -7.43 20.52 2.82
C ARG A 236 -8.39 19.51 2.20
N LEU A 237 -8.65 19.61 0.91
CA LEU A 237 -9.70 18.81 0.26
C LEU A 237 -9.18 17.58 -0.49
N LYS A 238 -8.10 16.98 -0.06
CA LYS A 238 -7.67 15.64 -0.48
C LYS A 238 -8.72 14.58 -0.05
N ALA A 239 -9.96 14.73 -0.51
CA ALA A 239 -11.10 13.89 -0.17
C ALA A 239 -12.01 13.65 -1.37
N VAL A 240 -11.43 13.66 -2.58
CA VAL A 240 -12.13 13.46 -3.86
C VAL A 240 -11.31 12.56 -4.76
N GLY A 241 -11.96 11.75 -5.57
CA GLY A 241 -11.28 10.82 -6.47
C GLY A 241 -12.02 9.51 -6.64
N GLY A 242 -11.33 8.39 -6.68
CA GLY A 242 -11.89 7.08 -7.00
C GLY A 242 -12.80 6.54 -5.89
N ILE A 243 -12.22 6.10 -4.78
CA ILE A 243 -12.95 5.55 -3.62
C ILE A 243 -12.53 6.33 -2.37
N ILE A 244 -13.49 7.03 -1.76
CA ILE A 244 -13.25 7.93 -0.64
C ILE A 244 -14.10 7.52 0.56
N VAL A 245 -13.46 7.34 1.72
CA VAL A 245 -14.12 7.16 3.01
C VAL A 245 -13.80 8.35 3.88
N LEU A 246 -14.79 9.19 4.13
CA LEU A 246 -14.63 10.50 4.76
C LEU A 246 -15.44 10.62 6.06
N GLY A 247 -14.75 10.79 7.18
CA GLY A 247 -15.33 11.31 8.41
C GLY A 247 -15.28 12.84 8.38
N SER A 248 -16.42 13.50 8.41
CA SER A 248 -16.49 14.96 8.27
C SER A 248 -17.05 15.64 9.51
N TRP A 249 -16.93 16.92 9.57
CA TRP A 249 -17.36 17.84 10.64
C TRP A 249 -18.42 18.84 10.16
N PHE A 250 -19.21 18.42 9.18
CA PHE A 250 -20.39 19.17 8.77
C PHE A 250 -21.48 19.04 9.84
N ASP A 251 -22.23 20.11 10.01
CA ASP A 251 -23.47 20.05 10.79
C ASP A 251 -24.61 19.38 9.97
N GLU A 252 -25.72 19.13 10.61
CA GLU A 252 -26.91 18.55 9.99
C GLU A 252 -27.47 19.34 8.79
N ASN A 253 -27.06 20.60 8.67
CA ASN A 253 -27.43 21.48 7.57
C ASN A 253 -26.35 21.55 6.47
N GLY A 254 -25.30 20.74 6.57
CA GLY A 254 -24.19 20.70 5.64
C GLY A 254 -23.26 21.91 5.71
N ASN A 255 -23.33 22.70 6.79
CA ASN A 255 -22.35 23.76 7.00
C ASN A 255 -21.10 23.18 7.64
N VAL A 256 -19.96 23.69 7.22
CA VAL A 256 -18.70 23.42 7.92
C VAL A 256 -18.83 23.95 9.35
N VAL A 257 -18.70 23.09 10.34
CA VAL A 257 -18.65 23.51 11.74
C VAL A 257 -17.37 24.33 11.95
N THR A 258 -17.52 25.63 12.11
CA THR A 258 -16.40 26.55 12.23
C THR A 258 -15.86 26.63 13.66
N ALA A 259 -14.66 27.07 13.71
CA ALA A 259 -13.68 27.14 14.79
C ALA A 259 -14.07 27.69 16.14
N ALA A 260 -15.15 28.28 16.30
CA ALA A 260 -15.50 28.85 17.62
C ALA A 260 -15.69 27.74 18.70
N ASN A 261 -15.98 26.50 18.30
CA ASN A 261 -16.53 25.49 19.21
C ASN A 261 -15.84 24.12 19.25
N ASP A 262 -14.69 23.93 18.73
CA ASP A 262 -13.95 22.65 18.62
C ASP A 262 -13.99 22.04 17.20
N HIS A 263 -12.81 21.99 16.59
CA HIS A 263 -12.63 21.75 15.15
C HIS A 263 -12.36 20.29 14.80
N ARG A 264 -12.76 19.37 15.65
CA ARG A 264 -12.45 17.97 15.51
C ARG A 264 -13.64 17.24 15.00
N THR A 265 -13.49 16.53 13.86
CA THR A 265 -14.44 15.48 13.61
C THR A 265 -14.28 14.41 14.69
N THR A 266 -15.37 14.01 15.29
CA THR A 266 -15.47 12.84 16.17
C THR A 266 -16.14 11.68 15.45
N THR A 267 -16.45 11.87 14.15
CA THR A 267 -17.01 10.84 13.28
C THR A 267 -15.90 9.90 12.82
N GLY A 268 -16.12 8.61 12.96
CA GLY A 268 -15.18 7.59 12.56
C GLY A 268 -15.83 6.44 11.82
N PHE A 269 -14.99 5.57 11.28
CA PHE A 269 -15.39 4.32 10.65
C PHE A 269 -14.60 3.16 11.24
N ASN A 270 -15.26 2.03 11.35
CA ASN A 270 -14.68 0.78 11.82
C ASN A 270 -15.07 -0.35 10.87
N ASP A 271 -14.13 -1.25 10.59
CA ASP A 271 -14.36 -2.40 9.71
C ASP A 271 -14.71 -1.99 8.26
N ILE A 272 -13.79 -1.28 7.63
CA ILE A 272 -13.88 -0.94 6.20
C ILE A 272 -13.00 -1.90 5.40
N LEU A 273 -13.59 -2.52 4.38
CA LEU A 273 -12.88 -3.38 3.42
C LEU A 273 -13.00 -2.82 2.01
N ILE A 274 -11.86 -2.48 1.41
CA ILE A 274 -11.78 -2.06 0.00
C ILE A 274 -10.88 -3.06 -0.71
N GLU A 275 -11.46 -3.94 -1.53
CA GLU A 275 -10.69 -5.03 -2.13
C GLU A 275 -11.04 -5.32 -3.59
N ASN A 276 -10.03 -5.79 -4.34
CA ASN A 276 -10.21 -6.28 -5.71
C ASN A 276 -10.83 -5.25 -6.66
N ASN A 277 -10.69 -3.95 -6.39
CA ASN A 277 -11.18 -2.91 -7.28
C ASN A 277 -10.10 -2.53 -8.31
N VAL A 278 -10.55 -2.12 -9.49
CA VAL A 278 -9.73 -1.49 -10.52
C VAL A 278 -10.07 -0.01 -10.55
N ILE A 279 -9.09 0.86 -10.35
CA ILE A 279 -9.27 2.32 -10.32
C ILE A 279 -8.35 2.94 -11.38
N GLN A 280 -8.91 3.64 -12.37
CA GLN A 280 -8.11 4.18 -13.47
C GLN A 280 -8.54 5.60 -13.85
N ARG A 281 -7.59 6.43 -14.29
CA ARG A 281 -7.82 7.77 -14.84
C ARG A 281 -8.68 8.64 -13.91
N VAL A 282 -8.19 8.80 -12.68
CA VAL A 282 -8.88 9.55 -11.63
C VAL A 282 -8.17 10.87 -11.37
N GLY A 283 -8.95 11.92 -11.19
CA GLY A 283 -8.45 13.30 -11.15
C GLY A 283 -7.65 13.67 -9.92
N LEU A 284 -7.73 12.99 -8.79
CA LEU A 284 -6.95 13.33 -7.60
C LEU A 284 -6.53 12.08 -6.80
N GLU A 285 -7.34 11.61 -5.86
CA GLU A 285 -7.02 10.48 -4.99
C GLU A 285 -7.51 9.16 -5.62
N GLY A 286 -6.72 8.11 -5.56
CA GLY A 286 -7.19 6.78 -5.99
C GLY A 286 -8.12 6.16 -4.94
N ILE A 287 -7.56 5.81 -3.79
CA ILE A 287 -8.30 5.34 -2.60
C ILE A 287 -7.81 6.15 -1.39
N ARG A 288 -8.74 6.73 -0.64
CA ARG A 288 -8.36 7.48 0.56
C ARG A 288 -9.35 7.31 1.69
N THR A 289 -8.84 7.09 2.90
CA THR A 289 -9.55 7.39 4.14
C THR A 289 -9.14 8.79 4.61
N LYS A 290 -10.07 9.55 5.21
CA LYS A 290 -9.77 10.86 5.76
C LYS A 290 -10.74 11.23 6.87
N ALA A 291 -10.21 11.70 8.00
CA ALA A 291 -10.97 12.43 8.99
C ALA A 291 -10.68 13.94 8.84
N ASP A 292 -11.69 14.72 8.58
CA ASP A 292 -11.52 16.17 8.49
C ASP A 292 -11.08 16.73 9.84
N SER A 293 -9.88 17.27 9.89
CA SER A 293 -9.31 17.94 11.05
C SER A 293 -8.89 19.36 10.69
N ASP A 294 -9.06 20.28 11.61
CA ASP A 294 -8.52 21.64 11.44
C ASP A 294 -7.04 21.65 11.78
N THR A 295 -6.20 21.65 10.76
CA THR A 295 -4.75 21.79 10.90
C THR A 295 -4.30 23.19 11.33
N SER A 296 -5.21 24.17 11.41
CA SER A 296 -4.88 25.54 11.81
C SER A 296 -4.40 25.66 13.26
N ARG A 297 -4.59 24.64 14.08
CA ARG A 297 -4.20 24.57 15.50
C ARG A 297 -3.05 23.62 15.79
N GLY A 298 -2.06 23.50 14.90
CA GLY A 298 -0.80 22.84 15.22
C GLY A 298 -0.71 21.39 14.76
N ASN A 299 -1.17 21.07 13.57
CA ASN A 299 -0.96 19.75 12.92
C ASN A 299 -1.40 18.53 13.77
N THR A 300 -2.41 18.68 14.62
CA THR A 300 -2.93 17.56 15.38
C THR A 300 -4.02 16.87 14.58
N PHE A 301 -3.74 15.66 14.12
CA PHE A 301 -4.71 14.82 13.44
C PHE A 301 -5.45 13.95 14.45
N TYR A 302 -6.73 13.74 14.22
CA TYR A 302 -7.56 12.89 15.07
C TYR A 302 -7.77 11.53 14.44
N LYS A 303 -7.34 10.49 15.13
CA LYS A 303 -7.43 9.10 14.69
C LYS A 303 -8.80 8.56 15.02
N THR A 304 -9.72 8.62 14.07
CA THR A 304 -11.12 8.20 14.27
C THR A 304 -11.45 6.87 13.58
N PHE A 305 -10.55 6.38 12.70
CA PHE A 305 -10.73 5.12 12.00
C PHE A 305 -10.11 3.94 12.76
N SER A 306 -10.66 2.73 12.53
CA SER A 306 -10.10 1.47 13.02
C SER A 306 -10.47 0.30 12.10
N ASN A 307 -9.62 -0.74 12.07
CA ASN A 307 -9.86 -1.96 11.29
C ASN A 307 -10.15 -1.66 9.80
N ILE A 308 -9.27 -0.92 9.17
CA ILE A 308 -9.35 -0.56 7.75
C ILE A 308 -8.47 -1.50 6.96
N THR A 309 -9.04 -2.20 5.99
CA THR A 309 -8.29 -3.08 5.07
C THR A 309 -8.46 -2.60 3.63
N ILE A 310 -7.36 -2.27 2.98
CA ILE A 310 -7.28 -1.91 1.56
C ILE A 310 -6.38 -2.91 0.88
N ARG A 311 -6.95 -3.86 0.11
CA ARG A 311 -6.15 -4.94 -0.43
C ARG A 311 -6.50 -5.35 -1.85
N ASN A 312 -5.49 -5.85 -2.56
CA ASN A 312 -5.65 -6.42 -3.90
C ASN A 312 -6.33 -5.46 -4.90
N ASN A 313 -6.14 -4.15 -4.72
CA ASN A 313 -6.65 -3.16 -5.67
C ASN A 313 -5.57 -2.84 -6.71
N TYR A 314 -6.01 -2.57 -7.93
CA TYR A 314 -5.17 -2.08 -9.01
C TYR A 314 -5.52 -0.62 -9.31
N LEU A 315 -4.52 0.24 -9.26
CA LEU A 315 -4.65 1.66 -9.54
C LEU A 315 -3.74 2.06 -10.69
N GLU A 316 -4.25 2.85 -11.63
CA GLU A 316 -3.45 3.29 -12.80
C GLU A 316 -3.87 4.69 -13.24
N ASP A 317 -2.87 5.51 -13.60
CA ASP A 317 -3.08 6.88 -14.08
C ASP A 317 -3.88 7.74 -13.11
N ILE A 318 -3.45 7.77 -11.86
CA ILE A 318 -4.04 8.62 -10.83
C ILE A 318 -3.29 9.94 -10.78
N ALA A 319 -4.04 11.03 -10.84
CA ALA A 319 -3.45 12.34 -10.97
C ALA A 319 -2.73 12.85 -9.70
N GLY A 320 -3.17 12.42 -8.53
CA GLY A 320 -2.55 12.69 -7.23
C GLY A 320 -2.11 11.43 -6.51
N ASP A 321 -2.54 11.25 -5.26
CA ASP A 321 -2.17 10.12 -4.41
C ASP A 321 -2.79 8.80 -4.90
N GLY A 322 -2.05 7.71 -4.79
CA GLY A 322 -2.58 6.38 -5.10
C GLY A 322 -3.49 5.85 -4.00
N ILE A 323 -2.91 5.42 -2.90
CA ILE A 323 -3.64 4.92 -1.72
C ILE A 323 -3.17 5.66 -0.48
N VAL A 324 -4.10 6.25 0.24
CA VAL A 324 -3.82 6.92 1.52
C VAL A 324 -4.67 6.32 2.62
N LEU A 325 -4.01 5.62 3.54
CA LEU A 325 -4.60 5.30 4.83
C LEU A 325 -4.29 6.42 5.80
N SER A 326 -5.30 7.12 6.25
CA SER A 326 -5.10 8.21 7.19
C SER A 326 -6.02 8.15 8.41
N GLU A 327 -5.56 8.79 9.49
CA GLU A 327 -6.23 8.97 10.77
C GLU A 327 -6.78 7.67 11.40
N ALA A 328 -6.01 6.57 11.26
CA ALA A 328 -6.35 5.28 11.83
C ALA A 328 -5.67 5.07 13.19
N LYS A 329 -6.47 4.76 14.20
CA LYS A 329 -6.01 4.53 15.57
C LYS A 329 -5.57 3.08 15.82
N SER A 330 -5.96 2.14 14.97
CA SER A 330 -5.55 0.72 15.06
C SER A 330 -6.03 -0.10 13.87
N GLY A 331 -5.37 -1.21 13.60
CA GLY A 331 -5.83 -2.25 12.69
C GLY A 331 -5.86 -1.82 11.21
N GLY A 332 -4.99 -0.89 10.82
CA GLY A 332 -4.85 -0.48 9.41
C GLY A 332 -3.98 -1.44 8.61
N VAL A 333 -4.51 -2.03 7.53
CA VAL A 333 -3.79 -2.94 6.64
C VAL A 333 -3.93 -2.47 5.18
N VAL A 334 -2.80 -2.25 4.51
CA VAL A 334 -2.73 -1.94 3.08
C VAL A 334 -1.84 -3.00 2.43
N GLU A 335 -2.43 -3.96 1.70
CA GLU A 335 -1.68 -5.10 1.22
C GLU A 335 -2.05 -5.56 -0.20
N GLY A 336 -1.05 -6.05 -0.93
CA GLY A 336 -1.28 -6.66 -2.25
C GLY A 336 -1.80 -5.70 -3.30
N ASN A 337 -1.68 -4.38 -3.11
CA ASN A 337 -2.14 -3.41 -4.10
C ASN A 337 -1.05 -3.15 -5.14
N VAL A 338 -1.48 -2.83 -6.36
CA VAL A 338 -0.59 -2.41 -7.45
C VAL A 338 -0.96 -0.99 -7.86
N ALA A 339 -0.02 -0.06 -7.78
CA ALA A 339 -0.21 1.35 -8.10
C ALA A 339 0.77 1.80 -9.20
N VAL A 340 0.22 2.11 -10.37
CA VAL A 340 0.97 2.39 -11.61
C VAL A 340 0.75 3.82 -12.05
N ARG A 341 1.82 4.60 -12.18
CA ARG A 341 1.76 5.99 -12.63
C ARG A 341 0.83 6.88 -11.78
N MET A 342 1.07 6.85 -10.46
CA MET A 342 0.49 7.83 -9.55
C MET A 342 1.14 9.19 -9.77
N CYS A 343 0.59 10.25 -9.18
CA CYS A 343 1.06 11.63 -9.35
C CYS A 343 1.15 12.02 -10.84
N ASN A 344 0.20 11.55 -11.66
CA ASN A 344 0.26 11.63 -13.12
C ASN A 344 -0.17 13.00 -13.68
N ALA A 345 -0.39 14.00 -12.84
CA ALA A 345 -0.69 15.35 -13.28
C ALA A 345 0.21 16.38 -12.59
N ASP A 346 0.47 17.44 -13.33
CA ASP A 346 1.23 18.59 -12.85
C ASP A 346 0.34 19.49 -12.01
N TYR A 347 0.22 19.20 -10.74
CA TYR A 347 -0.60 19.95 -9.79
C TYR A 347 0.15 21.04 -9.03
N GLY A 348 1.24 21.54 -9.54
CA GLY A 348 1.97 22.63 -8.94
C GLY A 348 2.68 22.21 -7.65
N THR A 349 2.37 22.79 -6.52
CA THR A 349 3.08 22.60 -5.24
C THR A 349 2.47 21.56 -4.31
N GLN A 350 1.67 20.64 -4.80
CA GLN A 350 1.01 19.63 -3.98
C GLN A 350 1.95 18.46 -3.66
N ASN A 351 1.76 17.87 -2.49
CA ASN A 351 2.51 16.74 -2.00
C ASN A 351 1.67 15.47 -2.22
N TYR A 352 2.11 14.62 -3.14
CA TYR A 352 1.46 13.36 -3.49
C TYR A 352 2.48 12.23 -3.54
N ALA A 353 2.07 11.03 -3.14
CA ALA A 353 2.88 9.83 -3.17
C ALA A 353 2.08 8.60 -3.65
N GLY A 354 2.73 7.45 -3.78
CA GLY A 354 2.10 6.23 -4.26
C GLY A 354 1.15 5.62 -3.24
N VAL A 355 1.68 4.98 -2.22
CA VAL A 355 0.91 4.27 -1.17
C VAL A 355 1.45 4.64 0.20
N TRP A 356 0.66 5.29 1.03
CA TRP A 356 1.21 5.90 2.23
C TRP A 356 0.27 6.01 3.44
N ALA A 357 0.90 6.25 4.60
CA ALA A 357 0.27 6.38 5.91
C ALA A 357 0.34 7.82 6.40
N MET A 358 -0.77 8.38 6.90
CA MET A 358 -0.80 9.66 7.56
C MET A 358 -1.55 9.58 8.89
N SER A 359 -0.87 9.84 10.00
CA SER A 359 -1.48 9.76 11.33
C SER A 359 -2.12 8.39 11.61
N VAL A 360 -1.31 7.34 11.45
CA VAL A 360 -1.72 5.95 11.62
C VAL A 360 -0.98 5.33 12.79
N ASP A 361 -1.68 4.62 13.66
CA ASP A 361 -1.07 3.78 14.70
C ASP A 361 -1.16 2.30 14.30
N ASP A 362 -0.04 1.59 14.47
CA ASP A 362 0.08 0.14 14.25
C ASP A 362 -0.35 -0.31 12.84
N GLY A 363 -0.06 0.53 11.82
CA GLY A 363 -0.39 0.27 10.42
C GLY A 363 0.55 -0.75 9.77
N LEU A 364 -0.01 -1.62 8.91
CA LEU A 364 0.76 -2.61 8.15
C LEU A 364 0.59 -2.39 6.65
N PHE A 365 1.71 -2.11 5.96
CA PHE A 365 1.79 -1.92 4.52
C PHE A 365 2.67 -3.01 3.93
N GLN A 366 2.09 -3.97 3.21
CA GLN A 366 2.85 -5.12 2.75
C GLN A 366 2.40 -5.64 1.38
N TYR A 367 3.35 -6.25 0.66
CA TYR A 367 3.13 -6.86 -0.66
C TYR A 367 2.55 -5.89 -1.70
N ASN A 368 2.72 -4.59 -1.51
CA ASN A 368 2.30 -3.61 -2.49
C ASN A 368 3.39 -3.42 -3.56
N GLU A 369 2.96 -3.17 -4.80
CA GLU A 369 3.85 -2.78 -5.88
C GLU A 369 3.52 -1.36 -6.32
N VAL A 370 4.53 -0.48 -6.40
CA VAL A 370 4.36 0.91 -6.83
C VAL A 370 5.40 1.25 -7.89
N TYR A 371 4.98 1.67 -9.07
CA TYR A 371 5.93 1.98 -10.13
C TYR A 371 5.46 3.04 -11.13
N GLY A 372 6.45 3.60 -11.83
CA GLY A 372 6.22 4.49 -12.97
C GLY A 372 5.76 5.89 -12.59
N ILE A 373 5.96 6.34 -11.35
CA ILE A 373 5.69 7.74 -10.95
C ILE A 373 6.72 8.64 -11.63
N LYS A 374 6.26 9.54 -12.51
CA LYS A 374 7.14 10.40 -13.33
C LYS A 374 7.18 11.85 -12.91
N TYR A 375 6.14 12.33 -12.25
CA TYR A 375 6.03 13.71 -11.86
C TYR A 375 6.04 13.84 -10.35
N GLY A 376 6.84 14.73 -9.84
CA GLY A 376 6.90 15.04 -8.43
C GLY A 376 7.41 16.43 -8.21
N PHE A 377 6.68 17.17 -7.38
CA PHE A 377 7.10 18.52 -7.00
C PHE A 377 7.90 18.51 -5.71
N ASN A 378 7.30 18.03 -4.65
CA ASN A 378 7.94 17.94 -3.35
C ASN A 378 8.19 16.49 -2.97
N ASP A 379 7.25 15.60 -3.29
CA ASP A 379 7.24 14.19 -2.93
C ASP A 379 7.33 13.34 -4.21
N ALA A 380 6.43 12.43 -4.48
CA ALA A 380 6.40 11.45 -5.58
C ALA A 380 7.20 10.19 -5.30
N GLU A 381 7.43 9.90 -4.06
CA GLU A 381 7.96 8.63 -3.60
C GLU A 381 6.92 7.52 -3.77
N ALA A 382 7.41 6.28 -3.89
CA ALA A 382 6.52 5.12 -3.92
C ALA A 382 5.71 5.00 -2.62
N TYR A 383 6.38 5.21 -1.49
CA TYR A 383 5.81 5.07 -0.14
C TYR A 383 6.12 6.29 0.71
N ASP A 384 5.28 6.52 1.76
CA ASP A 384 5.49 7.59 2.71
C ASP A 384 5.00 7.18 4.12
N VAL A 385 5.79 7.50 5.13
CA VAL A 385 5.42 7.47 6.53
C VAL A 385 5.28 8.90 7.00
N ASP A 386 4.07 9.43 6.86
CA ASP A 386 3.79 10.84 7.14
C ASP A 386 3.51 11.09 8.63
N MET A 387 3.33 12.36 8.94
CA MET A 387 3.25 12.90 10.31
C MET A 387 2.34 12.11 11.23
N GLN A 388 2.76 11.99 12.50
CA GLN A 388 2.02 11.34 13.59
C GLN A 388 1.68 9.86 13.36
N SER A 389 2.37 9.21 12.42
CA SER A 389 2.29 7.77 12.23
C SER A 389 3.21 7.06 13.23
N ASN A 390 2.68 6.08 13.99
CA ASN A 390 3.42 5.39 15.02
C ASN A 390 3.37 3.88 14.81
N ASN A 391 4.50 3.20 15.00
CA ASN A 391 4.64 1.74 14.88
C ASN A 391 4.19 1.20 13.51
N VAL A 392 4.32 1.98 12.45
CA VAL A 392 3.92 1.57 11.10
C VAL A 392 4.98 0.65 10.51
N ILE A 393 4.55 -0.44 9.88
CA ILE A 393 5.44 -1.41 9.25
C ILE A 393 5.23 -1.39 7.73
N TYR A 394 6.31 -1.14 7.00
CA TYR A 394 6.38 -1.35 5.54
C TYR A 394 7.25 -2.57 5.28
N GLN A 395 6.66 -3.67 4.79
CA GLN A 395 7.41 -4.91 4.54
C GLN A 395 6.96 -5.60 3.26
N TYR A 396 7.88 -6.31 2.61
CA TYR A 396 7.61 -7.11 1.41
C TYR A 396 7.02 -6.32 0.25
N ASN A 397 7.27 -5.00 0.21
CA ASN A 397 6.82 -4.16 -0.88
C ASN A 397 7.88 -4.08 -1.97
N TYR A 398 7.44 -3.93 -3.21
CA TYR A 398 8.28 -3.71 -4.36
C TYR A 398 8.00 -2.35 -4.97
N SER A 399 9.04 -1.55 -5.18
CA SER A 399 8.93 -0.29 -5.89
C SER A 399 9.95 -0.20 -7.01
N HIS A 400 9.58 0.44 -8.13
CA HIS A 400 10.55 0.63 -9.20
C HIS A 400 10.18 1.78 -10.14
N HIS A 401 11.20 2.43 -10.70
CA HIS A 401 11.04 3.52 -11.68
C HIS A 401 10.19 4.70 -11.18
N ASN A 402 10.26 5.01 -9.89
CA ASN A 402 9.58 6.16 -9.30
C ASN A 402 10.53 7.36 -9.19
N THR A 403 10.14 8.47 -9.76
CA THR A 403 10.99 9.66 -9.85
C THR A 403 11.33 10.24 -8.49
N GLY A 404 10.39 10.29 -7.56
CA GLY A 404 10.57 10.86 -6.22
C GLY A 404 11.41 10.00 -5.28
N GLY A 405 11.49 8.70 -5.52
CA GLY A 405 12.23 7.78 -4.68
C GLY A 405 11.41 6.60 -4.17
N PHE A 406 12.01 5.87 -3.24
CA PHE A 406 11.38 4.71 -2.61
C PHE A 406 10.47 5.13 -1.45
N LEU A 407 11.01 5.92 -0.52
CA LEU A 407 10.34 6.21 0.74
C LEU A 407 10.58 7.64 1.24
N LEU A 408 9.49 8.32 1.57
CA LEU A 408 9.51 9.54 2.36
C LEU A 408 9.31 9.22 3.85
N LEU A 409 10.08 9.84 4.71
CA LEU A 409 9.92 9.81 6.16
C LEU A 409 9.69 11.22 6.68
N MET A 410 8.50 11.49 7.18
CA MET A 410 8.08 12.80 7.67
C MET A 410 8.33 12.96 9.18
N SER A 411 8.21 14.18 9.66
CA SER A 411 8.35 14.52 11.08
C SER A 411 7.24 13.89 11.94
N ASP A 412 7.54 13.72 13.24
CA ASP A 412 6.61 13.21 14.26
C ASP A 412 6.12 11.76 14.05
N GLN A 413 6.71 11.01 13.12
CA GLN A 413 6.53 9.56 13.06
C GLN A 413 7.39 8.88 14.14
N LYS A 414 6.96 7.72 14.68
CA LYS A 414 7.66 7.01 15.75
C LYS A 414 7.70 5.51 15.51
N ASN A 415 8.88 4.91 15.74
CA ASN A 415 9.07 3.46 15.77
C ASN A 415 8.66 2.74 14.48
N SER A 416 8.68 3.41 13.34
CA SER A 416 8.33 2.77 12.07
C SER A 416 9.42 1.77 11.65
N VAL A 417 9.00 0.67 11.03
CA VAL A 417 9.89 -0.40 10.57
C VAL A 417 9.74 -0.59 9.07
N ILE A 418 10.83 -0.45 8.36
CA ILE A 418 10.91 -0.62 6.90
C ILE A 418 11.82 -1.80 6.62
N ARG A 419 11.24 -2.95 6.22
CA ARG A 419 12.01 -4.18 6.14
C ARG A 419 11.61 -5.11 5.01
N TYR A 420 12.55 -5.87 4.50
CA TYR A 420 12.33 -6.86 3.44
C TYR A 420 11.60 -6.29 2.24
N ASN A 421 11.86 -5.02 1.89
CA ASN A 421 11.36 -4.41 0.67
C ASN A 421 12.44 -4.45 -0.42
N ILE A 422 12.00 -4.31 -1.66
CA ILE A 422 12.88 -4.16 -2.81
C ILE A 422 12.57 -2.84 -3.49
N SER A 423 13.60 -2.02 -3.71
CA SER A 423 13.54 -0.78 -4.48
C SER A 423 14.49 -0.88 -5.67
N ALA A 424 13.97 -0.65 -6.88
CA ALA A 424 14.76 -0.76 -8.09
C ALA A 424 14.58 0.46 -9.00
N ASN A 425 15.67 1.16 -9.29
CA ASN A 425 15.67 2.35 -10.15
C ASN A 425 14.77 3.50 -9.64
N ASP A 426 14.48 3.54 -8.35
CA ASP A 426 13.77 4.66 -7.74
C ASP A 426 14.70 5.88 -7.57
N GLY A 427 14.13 7.07 -7.62
CA GLY A 427 14.88 8.33 -7.57
C GLY A 427 15.68 8.63 -8.85
N GLY A 428 15.49 7.86 -9.91
CA GLY A 428 16.33 7.90 -11.12
C GLY A 428 15.87 8.86 -12.24
N GLY A 429 14.77 9.54 -12.07
CA GLY A 429 14.26 10.44 -13.10
C GLY A 429 14.87 11.86 -13.03
N ASN A 430 14.92 12.57 -14.13
CA ASN A 430 15.13 14.01 -14.09
C ASN A 430 13.84 14.67 -13.64
N ARG A 431 13.78 15.18 -12.45
CA ARG A 431 12.74 16.16 -12.09
C ARG A 431 12.93 17.33 -13.05
N GLY A 432 12.01 17.50 -14.00
CA GLY A 432 12.14 18.42 -15.10
C GLY A 432 12.64 19.79 -14.65
N THR A 433 13.71 20.27 -15.28
CA THR A 433 14.19 21.62 -15.03
C THR A 433 13.17 22.60 -15.60
N GLY A 434 12.31 23.12 -14.74
CA GLY A 434 11.55 24.38 -14.93
C GLY A 434 10.73 24.63 -16.20
N LYS A 435 10.99 23.94 -17.32
CA LYS A 435 10.24 24.09 -18.57
C LYS A 435 9.11 23.08 -18.74
N ASP A 436 9.30 21.89 -18.15
CA ASP A 436 8.29 20.83 -18.15
C ASP A 436 7.49 20.84 -16.84
N ASN A 437 7.67 21.88 -16.03
CA ASN A 437 7.03 22.10 -14.77
C ASN A 437 6.30 23.46 -14.79
N PRO A 438 5.06 23.52 -15.31
CA PRO A 438 4.30 24.77 -15.44
C PRO A 438 3.99 25.49 -14.12
N GLY A 439 4.18 24.83 -12.95
CA GLY A 439 4.01 25.42 -11.64
C GLY A 439 5.25 26.09 -11.04
N GLY A 440 6.37 26.13 -11.74
CA GLY A 440 7.67 26.61 -11.25
C GLY A 440 7.80 28.12 -10.97
N ALA A 441 6.73 28.81 -10.65
CA ALA A 441 6.74 30.20 -10.25
C ALA A 441 6.87 30.33 -8.71
N GLY A 442 7.99 29.91 -8.16
CA GLY A 442 8.18 30.08 -6.73
C GLY A 442 9.39 29.45 -6.14
N GLY A 443 10.58 29.70 -6.65
CA GLY A 443 11.81 29.73 -5.86
C GLY A 443 12.23 28.49 -5.06
N TYR A 444 11.57 27.37 -5.21
CA TYR A 444 12.01 26.12 -4.61
C TYR A 444 13.09 25.49 -5.51
N ASN A 445 14.30 25.49 -5.03
CA ASN A 445 15.40 24.73 -5.67
C ASN A 445 14.99 23.26 -5.62
N TYR A 446 14.72 22.67 -6.77
CA TYR A 446 14.43 21.25 -6.90
C TYR A 446 15.53 20.44 -6.27
N LYS A 447 15.16 19.64 -5.28
CA LYS A 447 16.08 18.76 -4.59
C LYS A 447 16.61 17.72 -5.55
N GLU A 448 17.88 17.37 -5.43
CA GLU A 448 18.37 16.16 -6.05
C GLU A 448 17.52 15.01 -5.56
N GLN A 449 17.17 14.11 -6.46
CA GLN A 449 16.35 12.97 -6.13
C GLN A 449 17.08 12.04 -5.18
N SER A 450 16.33 11.35 -4.36
CA SER A 450 16.86 10.41 -3.40
C SER A 450 15.96 9.20 -3.26
N ILE A 451 16.56 8.07 -2.87
CA ILE A 451 15.84 6.84 -2.62
C ILE A 451 15.05 6.96 -1.32
N PHE A 452 15.71 7.45 -0.27
CA PHE A 452 15.08 7.81 0.99
C PHE A 452 15.06 9.33 1.14
N HIS A 453 13.89 9.89 1.23
CA HIS A 453 13.70 11.31 1.43
C HIS A 453 13.29 11.57 2.87
N TYR A 454 13.98 12.52 3.53
CA TYR A 454 13.73 12.85 4.92
C TYR A 454 13.23 14.28 5.09
N TRP A 455 12.17 14.38 5.83
CA TRP A 455 11.64 15.67 6.28
C TRP A 455 11.54 15.67 7.81
N VAL A 456 12.56 15.14 8.51
CA VAL A 456 12.44 14.67 9.88
C VAL A 456 13.31 15.41 10.87
N LYS A 457 12.74 15.61 12.06
CA LYS A 457 13.48 15.77 13.31
C LYS A 457 13.25 14.52 14.15
N ASN A 458 14.17 13.61 14.19
CA ASN A 458 14.10 12.46 15.09
C ASN A 458 15.18 12.58 16.16
N ASP A 459 14.76 12.65 17.41
CA ASP A 459 15.62 12.59 18.58
C ASP A 459 15.65 11.15 19.12
N GLY A 460 16.66 10.45 18.89
CA GLY A 460 17.15 9.20 19.46
C GLY A 460 16.18 8.11 19.96
N ALA A 461 15.09 8.44 20.57
CA ALA A 461 14.20 7.46 21.23
C ALA A 461 13.09 6.88 20.36
N ALA A 462 12.85 7.47 19.20
CA ALA A 462 11.69 7.14 18.36
C ALA A 462 12.04 6.92 16.88
N MET A 463 13.31 6.62 16.60
CA MET A 463 13.82 6.49 15.23
C MET A 463 13.22 5.29 14.50
N PRO A 464 12.91 5.44 13.20
CA PRO A 464 12.57 4.31 12.35
C PRO A 464 13.76 3.35 12.23
N THR A 465 13.47 2.09 11.98
CA THR A 465 14.47 1.08 11.65
C THR A 465 14.27 0.60 10.21
N ILE A 466 15.31 0.77 9.40
CA ILE A 466 15.33 0.37 7.99
C ILE A 466 16.29 -0.82 7.88
N HIS A 467 15.76 -2.03 7.67
CA HIS A 467 16.61 -3.20 7.67
C HIS A 467 16.18 -4.29 6.67
N ASN A 468 17.13 -5.07 6.24
CA ASN A 468 16.89 -6.18 5.32
C ASN A 468 16.16 -5.77 4.04
N ASN A 469 16.44 -4.58 3.48
CA ASN A 469 15.94 -4.16 2.18
C ASN A 469 17.02 -4.37 1.11
N THR A 470 16.59 -4.55 -0.14
CA THR A 470 17.48 -4.58 -1.30
C THR A 470 17.21 -3.35 -2.16
N ILE A 471 18.20 -2.49 -2.28
CA ILE A 471 18.17 -1.26 -3.06
C ILE A 471 19.08 -1.44 -4.29
N TYR A 472 18.50 -1.43 -5.47
CA TYR A 472 19.18 -1.57 -6.74
C TYR A 472 19.05 -0.31 -7.58
N VAL A 473 20.18 0.19 -8.07
CA VAL A 473 20.25 1.33 -9.01
C VAL A 473 20.99 0.89 -10.24
N GLY A 474 20.30 0.82 -11.36
CA GLY A 474 20.81 0.31 -12.64
C GLY A 474 21.75 1.26 -13.37
N ASP A 475 22.23 0.79 -14.51
CA ASP A 475 23.15 1.52 -15.38
C ASP A 475 22.57 2.85 -15.85
N GLY A 476 23.41 3.87 -15.93
CA GLY A 476 23.05 5.20 -16.40
C GLY A 476 22.30 6.08 -15.38
N ILE A 477 21.79 5.50 -14.28
CA ILE A 477 21.01 6.23 -13.28
C ILE A 477 21.92 6.93 -12.27
N SER A 478 21.60 8.20 -12.00
CA SER A 478 22.25 8.98 -10.93
C SER A 478 21.19 9.46 -9.94
N THR A 479 21.43 9.14 -8.66
CA THR A 479 20.53 9.51 -7.56
C THR A 479 21.33 9.58 -6.24
N SER A 480 20.68 9.91 -5.15
CA SER A 480 21.23 9.86 -3.80
C SER A 480 20.52 8.80 -2.97
N LEU A 481 21.26 8.18 -2.05
CA LEU A 481 20.64 7.25 -1.09
C LEU A 481 19.69 8.01 -0.15
N PHE A 482 20.19 9.13 0.40
CA PHE A 482 19.44 9.99 1.30
C PHE A 482 19.32 11.40 0.76
N GLY A 483 18.11 11.95 0.83
CA GLY A 483 17.82 13.35 0.54
C GLY A 483 17.20 14.03 1.74
N GLU A 484 17.64 15.26 2.01
CA GLU A 484 17.15 16.03 3.15
C GLU A 484 16.05 16.99 2.74
N GLY A 485 14.95 16.99 3.48
CA GLY A 485 13.99 18.08 3.51
C GLY A 485 14.55 19.28 4.28
N ASN A 486 13.90 20.42 4.18
CA ASN A 486 14.31 21.66 4.80
C ASN A 486 14.07 21.64 6.33
N SER A 487 14.94 20.96 7.09
CA SER A 487 14.91 21.02 8.55
C SER A 487 15.93 22.02 9.08
N SER A 488 15.48 23.00 9.83
CA SER A 488 16.33 23.99 10.51
C SER A 488 17.02 23.41 11.76
N ASP A 489 16.81 22.13 12.08
CA ASP A 489 17.28 21.50 13.30
C ASP A 489 18.00 20.18 12.99
N ASN A 490 19.32 20.21 13.07
CA ASN A 490 20.23 19.11 12.74
C ASN A 490 20.59 18.24 13.95
N SER A 491 19.74 18.18 14.96
CA SER A 491 20.11 17.52 16.22
C SER A 491 19.84 16.00 16.26
N GLY A 492 19.08 15.44 15.30
CA GLY A 492 18.63 14.05 15.30
C GLY A 492 19.43 13.10 14.42
N THR A 493 19.19 11.82 14.57
CA THR A 493 19.62 10.73 13.67
C THR A 493 18.42 10.27 12.88
N VAL A 494 18.61 9.97 11.59
CA VAL A 494 17.50 9.74 10.69
C VAL A 494 16.83 8.38 10.89
N ALA A 495 17.64 7.33 10.97
CA ALA A 495 17.16 5.95 11.12
C ALA A 495 18.28 5.04 11.66
N ASN A 496 17.89 3.87 12.17
CA ASN A 496 18.77 2.71 12.25
C ASN A 496 18.78 2.01 10.90
N PHE A 497 19.95 1.79 10.31
CA PHE A 497 20.10 1.27 8.97
C PHE A 497 20.98 0.01 8.96
N TYR A 498 20.34 -1.18 8.92
CA TYR A 498 21.02 -2.45 9.16
C TYR A 498 20.65 -3.50 8.11
N ASN A 499 21.60 -4.40 7.80
CA ASN A 499 21.33 -5.55 6.94
C ASN A 499 20.76 -5.20 5.55
N ASN A 500 21.03 -4.02 5.00
CA ASN A 500 20.51 -3.65 3.68
C ASN A 500 21.56 -3.93 2.60
N ILE A 501 21.10 -4.23 1.39
CA ILE A 501 21.93 -4.25 0.19
C ILE A 501 21.76 -2.91 -0.52
N LEU A 502 22.88 -2.22 -0.77
CA LEU A 502 22.97 -1.01 -1.57
C LEU A 502 23.82 -1.31 -2.80
N TYR A 503 23.19 -1.45 -3.93
CA TYR A 503 23.86 -1.86 -5.16
C TYR A 503 23.64 -0.87 -6.31
N LYS A 504 24.72 -0.26 -6.79
CA LYS A 504 24.75 0.54 -8.00
C LYS A 504 25.48 -0.22 -9.10
N GLU A 505 24.81 -0.48 -10.21
CA GLU A 505 25.37 -1.15 -11.38
C GLU A 505 25.69 -0.18 -12.51
N GLY A 506 26.82 -0.42 -13.19
CA GLY A 506 27.23 0.32 -14.38
C GLY A 506 27.58 1.79 -14.13
N THR A 507 27.27 2.64 -15.10
CA THR A 507 27.55 4.08 -15.09
C THR A 507 26.50 4.88 -14.32
N GLY A 508 26.75 6.17 -14.09
CA GLY A 508 25.96 6.99 -13.18
C GLY A 508 26.46 6.91 -11.74
N GLN A 509 25.78 7.56 -10.83
CA GLN A 509 26.22 7.65 -9.42
C GLN A 509 25.08 7.37 -8.46
N LEU A 510 25.35 6.60 -7.42
CA LEU A 510 24.56 6.59 -6.21
C LEU A 510 25.37 7.29 -5.10
N LYS A 511 25.02 8.53 -4.80
CA LYS A 511 25.67 9.31 -3.74
C LYS A 511 25.06 8.92 -2.39
N PHE A 512 25.84 9.03 -1.32
CA PHE A 512 25.30 8.83 0.03
C PHE A 512 24.27 9.91 0.39
N LEU A 513 24.61 11.18 0.08
CA LEU A 513 23.77 12.34 0.36
C LEU A 513 23.53 13.17 -0.89
N SER A 514 22.35 13.77 -0.99
CA SER A 514 22.06 14.79 -2.00
C SER A 514 22.98 16.02 -1.80
N ASN A 515 23.27 16.73 -2.89
CA ASN A 515 24.08 17.97 -2.86
C ASN A 515 23.29 19.19 -2.32
N TYR A 516 22.35 18.99 -1.44
CA TYR A 516 21.55 20.08 -0.92
C TYR A 516 22.46 21.04 -0.14
N PRO A 517 22.49 22.32 -0.44
CA PRO A 517 23.26 23.29 0.34
C PRO A 517 22.57 23.41 1.69
N THR A 518 23.08 22.69 2.66
CA THR A 518 22.75 22.96 4.05
C THR A 518 23.41 24.28 4.40
N ASN A 519 22.72 25.21 4.99
CA ASN A 519 23.20 26.54 5.41
C ASN A 519 24.35 26.47 6.44
N GLY A 520 25.42 25.74 6.13
CA GLY A 520 26.61 25.52 6.96
C GLY A 520 26.48 24.47 8.04
N THR A 521 25.34 23.79 8.14
CA THR A 521 25.13 22.68 9.08
C THR A 521 25.38 21.33 8.39
N GLN A 522 25.95 20.37 9.12
CA GLN A 522 26.21 19.03 8.57
C GLN A 522 24.90 18.26 8.41
N PRO A 523 24.68 17.55 7.30
CA PRO A 523 23.50 16.73 7.12
C PRO A 523 23.33 15.71 8.26
N ILE A 524 22.08 15.48 8.67
CA ILE A 524 21.73 14.55 9.75
C ILE A 524 22.22 13.14 9.43
N GLU A 525 22.11 12.72 8.19
CA GLU A 525 22.48 11.41 7.68
C GLU A 525 23.98 11.10 7.85
N ARG A 526 24.79 12.14 7.86
CA ARG A 526 26.22 11.99 8.16
C ARG A 526 26.45 11.37 9.54
N LYS A 527 25.61 11.68 10.53
CA LYS A 527 25.74 11.10 11.88
C LYS A 527 25.61 9.59 11.88
N MET A 528 24.88 9.00 10.92
CA MET A 528 24.75 7.54 10.79
C MET A 528 26.08 6.89 10.46
N VAL A 529 26.84 7.43 9.50
CA VAL A 529 28.15 6.91 9.11
C VAL A 529 29.28 7.40 10.00
N ASP A 530 29.08 8.48 10.73
CA ASP A 530 30.04 8.92 11.77
C ASP A 530 30.00 8.00 13.00
N ASN A 531 28.86 7.34 13.26
CA ASN A 531 28.69 6.36 14.34
C ASN A 531 28.09 5.06 13.80
N PRO A 532 28.77 4.38 12.85
CA PRO A 532 28.20 3.25 12.14
C PRO A 532 27.94 2.05 13.06
N GLU A 533 28.73 1.87 14.10
CA GLU A 533 28.56 0.83 15.13
C GLU A 533 27.19 0.94 15.84
N LYS A 534 26.55 2.10 15.79
CA LYS A 534 25.24 2.35 16.38
C LYS A 534 24.13 2.37 15.35
N TYR A 535 24.33 3.00 14.20
CA TYR A 535 23.25 3.37 13.30
C TYR A 535 23.36 2.80 11.88
N PHE A 536 24.55 2.37 11.43
CA PHE A 536 24.80 1.98 10.05
C PHE A 536 25.70 0.77 9.95
N LYS A 537 25.16 -0.41 10.16
CA LYS A 537 25.96 -1.63 10.31
C LYS A 537 25.41 -2.82 9.52
N ASN A 538 26.31 -3.75 9.22
CA ASN A 538 26.01 -4.99 8.51
C ASN A 538 25.27 -4.78 7.18
N ASN A 539 25.65 -3.79 6.38
CA ASN A 539 25.12 -3.58 5.05
C ASN A 539 26.10 -4.11 4.00
N VAL A 540 25.61 -4.61 2.88
CA VAL A 540 26.42 -4.84 1.66
C VAL A 540 26.30 -3.60 0.80
N ILE A 541 27.43 -2.98 0.45
CA ILE A 541 27.49 -1.68 -0.22
C ILE A 541 28.42 -1.77 -1.43
N TRP A 542 27.88 -1.55 -2.62
CA TRP A 542 28.68 -1.55 -3.83
C TRP A 542 28.21 -0.47 -4.83
N PRO A 543 29.14 0.32 -5.37
CA PRO A 543 30.55 0.42 -4.98
C PRO A 543 30.73 1.10 -3.59
N LYS A 544 31.89 0.94 -2.99
CA LYS A 544 32.17 1.45 -1.62
C LYS A 544 32.02 2.98 -1.52
N GLU A 545 32.20 3.69 -2.60
CA GLU A 545 32.11 5.14 -2.72
C GLU A 545 30.74 5.66 -2.25
N ILE A 546 29.69 4.86 -2.36
CA ILE A 546 28.34 5.20 -1.85
C ILE A 546 28.40 5.64 -0.38
N ALA A 547 29.14 4.94 0.44
CA ALA A 547 29.21 5.24 1.88
C ALA A 547 30.45 6.05 2.30
N THR A 548 31.46 6.18 1.44
CA THR A 548 32.72 6.84 1.80
C THR A 548 32.89 8.22 1.20
N GLU A 549 32.26 8.48 0.05
CA GLU A 549 32.35 9.78 -0.60
C GLU A 549 31.53 10.82 0.16
N LYS A 550 32.19 11.89 0.60
CA LYS A 550 31.60 13.02 1.33
C LYS A 550 31.00 12.70 2.71
N SER A 551 31.04 11.44 3.15
CA SER A 551 30.51 11.07 4.46
C SER A 551 31.45 11.44 5.60
N GLY A 552 32.77 11.52 5.35
CA GLY A 552 33.82 11.68 6.38
C GLY A 552 34.10 10.39 7.16
N ALA A 553 33.38 9.30 6.90
CA ALA A 553 33.65 8.00 7.49
C ALA A 553 34.85 7.34 6.81
N THR A 554 35.68 6.67 7.59
CA THR A 554 36.77 5.84 7.04
C THR A 554 36.24 4.45 6.69
N VAL A 555 36.83 3.83 5.67
CA VAL A 555 36.50 2.45 5.29
C VAL A 555 36.69 1.50 6.48
N GLU A 556 37.76 1.66 7.26
CA GLU A 556 38.06 0.83 8.42
C GLU A 556 36.96 0.89 9.47
N LYS A 557 36.40 2.08 9.73
CA LYS A 557 35.35 2.28 10.70
C LYS A 557 34.03 1.63 10.23
N LEU A 558 33.72 1.74 8.93
CA LEU A 558 32.55 1.11 8.35
C LEU A 558 32.67 -0.43 8.33
N VAL A 559 33.86 -0.96 7.98
CA VAL A 559 34.13 -2.41 8.00
C VAL A 559 34.05 -2.96 9.42
N SER A 560 34.64 -2.24 10.42
CA SER A 560 34.57 -2.67 11.82
C SER A 560 33.14 -2.72 12.38
N SER A 561 32.21 -2.05 11.72
CA SER A 561 30.77 -2.11 12.02
C SER A 561 30.01 -3.16 11.17
N GLY A 562 30.73 -4.11 10.58
CA GLY A 562 30.17 -5.23 9.82
C GLY A 562 29.71 -4.90 8.41
N ASN A 563 29.94 -3.68 7.90
CA ASN A 563 29.59 -3.36 6.51
C ASN A 563 30.55 -4.04 5.53
N ILE A 564 30.03 -4.57 4.44
CA ILE A 564 30.73 -5.36 3.42
C ILE A 564 30.79 -4.55 2.13
N PHE A 565 32.00 -4.37 1.58
CA PHE A 565 32.24 -3.63 0.32
C PHE A 565 32.60 -4.59 -0.82
N GLU A 566 31.76 -5.60 -0.99
CA GLU A 566 31.87 -6.55 -2.09
C GLU A 566 30.62 -6.47 -2.96
N LYS A 567 30.78 -6.72 -4.26
CA LYS A 567 29.66 -6.67 -5.21
C LYS A 567 28.62 -7.73 -4.84
N PRO A 568 27.38 -7.34 -4.51
CA PRO A 568 26.33 -8.31 -4.22
C PRO A 568 26.03 -9.12 -5.49
N GLN A 569 25.91 -10.43 -5.31
CA GLN A 569 25.60 -11.33 -6.41
C GLN A 569 24.10 -11.61 -6.37
N LEU A 570 23.34 -10.79 -7.10
CA LEU A 570 21.90 -10.97 -7.37
C LEU A 570 21.71 -11.63 -8.73
N GLU A 571 20.55 -12.20 -9.00
CA GLU A 571 20.25 -12.77 -10.32
C GLU A 571 20.33 -11.75 -11.46
N ILE A 572 20.06 -10.47 -11.18
CA ILE A 572 20.20 -9.37 -12.14
C ILE A 572 21.66 -8.94 -12.33
N THR A 573 22.57 -9.25 -11.38
CA THR A 573 23.98 -8.80 -11.44
C THR A 573 24.68 -9.36 -12.67
N ASP A 574 25.23 -8.45 -13.50
CA ASP A 574 25.87 -8.79 -14.77
C ASP A 574 24.98 -9.62 -15.74
N ASN A 575 23.66 -9.42 -15.66
CA ASN A 575 22.69 -10.14 -16.50
C ASN A 575 21.84 -9.18 -17.35
N PRO A 576 22.23 -8.92 -18.60
CA PRO A 576 21.54 -7.96 -19.48
C PRO A 576 20.08 -8.31 -19.77
N GLU A 577 19.72 -9.61 -19.75
CA GLU A 577 18.33 -10.06 -19.95
C GLU A 577 17.45 -9.62 -18.78
N LYS A 578 17.95 -9.78 -17.56
CA LYS A 578 17.23 -9.35 -16.36
C LYS A 578 17.15 -7.81 -16.24
N VAL A 579 18.18 -7.10 -16.68
CA VAL A 579 18.14 -5.64 -16.78
C VAL A 579 17.07 -5.19 -17.76
N LYS A 580 16.96 -5.85 -18.91
CA LYS A 580 15.90 -5.59 -19.90
C LYS A 580 14.51 -5.91 -19.33
N GLU A 581 14.36 -7.06 -18.67
CA GLU A 581 13.11 -7.45 -18.01
C GLU A 581 12.67 -6.38 -17.00
N LEU A 582 13.58 -5.85 -16.19
CA LEU A 582 13.28 -4.76 -15.24
C LEU A 582 12.79 -3.50 -15.97
N ALA A 583 13.44 -3.11 -17.05
CA ALA A 583 13.03 -1.95 -17.84
C ALA A 583 11.63 -2.12 -18.48
N GLU A 584 11.28 -3.33 -18.89
CA GLU A 584 9.96 -3.64 -19.45
C GLU A 584 8.86 -3.60 -18.39
N GLN A 585 9.18 -3.86 -17.13
CA GLN A 585 8.21 -3.83 -16.02
C GLN A 585 7.60 -2.45 -15.81
N GLU A 586 8.30 -1.36 -16.15
CA GLU A 586 7.77 0.01 -16.04
C GLU A 586 6.47 0.21 -16.85
N PHE A 587 6.31 -0.54 -17.93
CA PHE A 587 5.20 -0.38 -18.87
C PHE A 587 4.09 -1.43 -18.72
N THR A 588 4.24 -2.34 -17.76
CA THR A 588 3.24 -3.39 -17.52
C THR A 588 1.97 -2.80 -16.89
N THR A 589 0.84 -2.98 -17.54
CA THR A 589 -0.47 -2.47 -17.08
C THR A 589 -1.55 -3.53 -17.19
N LEU A 590 -2.55 -3.43 -16.30
CA LEU A 590 -3.73 -4.27 -16.35
C LEU A 590 -4.70 -3.77 -17.42
N LYS A 591 -5.32 -4.69 -18.13
CA LYS A 591 -6.45 -4.39 -19.03
C LYS A 591 -7.74 -4.85 -18.33
N PRO A 592 -8.49 -3.94 -17.71
CA PRO A 592 -9.57 -4.32 -16.78
C PRO A 592 -10.71 -5.12 -17.42
N THR A 593 -10.84 -5.07 -18.74
CA THR A 593 -11.85 -5.85 -19.46
C THR A 593 -11.46 -7.30 -19.72
N LYS A 594 -10.21 -7.67 -19.45
CA LYS A 594 -9.64 -8.98 -19.81
C LYS A 594 -8.90 -9.67 -18.67
N ASP A 595 -8.43 -8.92 -17.68
CA ASP A 595 -7.50 -9.45 -16.68
C ASP A 595 -8.17 -9.66 -15.33
N ASN A 596 -7.73 -10.69 -14.63
CA ASN A 596 -8.15 -10.97 -13.26
C ASN A 596 -7.33 -10.11 -12.28
N VAL A 597 -7.95 -9.10 -11.66
CA VAL A 597 -7.26 -8.21 -10.74
C VAL A 597 -6.63 -8.96 -9.55
N VAL A 598 -7.28 -10.02 -9.06
CA VAL A 598 -6.76 -10.82 -7.93
C VAL A 598 -5.47 -11.54 -8.31
N GLU A 599 -5.39 -12.08 -9.52
CA GLU A 599 -4.17 -12.70 -10.03
C GLU A 599 -3.06 -11.66 -10.23
N PHE A 600 -3.42 -10.50 -10.82
CA PHE A 600 -2.47 -9.42 -11.09
C PHE A 600 -1.90 -8.80 -9.81
N THR A 601 -2.64 -8.77 -8.72
CA THR A 601 -2.26 -8.24 -7.41
C THR A 601 -1.76 -9.34 -6.44
N SER A 602 -1.60 -10.58 -6.90
CA SER A 602 -1.19 -11.69 -6.05
C SER A 602 0.27 -11.56 -5.55
N LYS A 603 0.52 -12.11 -4.37
CA LYS A 603 1.88 -12.18 -3.79
C LYS A 603 2.83 -12.99 -4.69
N GLU A 604 2.33 -14.04 -5.32
CA GLU A 604 3.07 -14.90 -6.23
C GLU A 604 3.56 -14.12 -7.45
N ARG A 605 2.70 -13.32 -8.07
CA ARG A 605 3.09 -12.45 -9.18
C ARG A 605 4.10 -11.39 -8.72
N LEU A 606 3.88 -10.75 -7.59
CA LEU A 606 4.81 -9.78 -7.03
C LEU A 606 6.21 -10.39 -6.85
N ARG A 607 6.28 -11.56 -6.23
CA ARG A 607 7.53 -12.32 -6.03
C ARG A 607 8.19 -12.72 -7.35
N GLN A 608 7.40 -13.14 -8.33
CA GLN A 608 7.89 -13.47 -9.66
C GLN A 608 8.52 -12.27 -10.36
N ARG A 609 7.87 -11.10 -10.30
CA ARG A 609 8.41 -9.85 -10.88
C ARG A 609 9.71 -9.43 -10.23
N ALA A 610 9.86 -9.64 -8.95
CA ALA A 610 11.04 -9.30 -8.18
C ALA A 610 12.12 -10.39 -8.15
N GLN A 611 11.91 -11.57 -8.77
CA GLN A 611 12.84 -12.71 -8.69
C GLN A 611 14.28 -12.38 -9.13
N MET A 612 14.46 -11.39 -9.98
CA MET A 612 15.77 -10.94 -10.42
C MET A 612 16.65 -10.36 -9.30
N PHE A 613 16.06 -10.06 -8.16
CA PHE A 613 16.77 -9.55 -6.97
C PHE A 613 17.09 -10.64 -5.96
N GLN A 614 16.88 -11.90 -6.29
CA GLN A 614 17.29 -13.03 -5.48
C GLN A 614 18.82 -13.12 -5.40
N LEU A 615 19.31 -13.59 -4.25
CA LEU A 615 20.73 -13.81 -4.00
C LEU A 615 21.22 -15.07 -4.72
N LYS A 616 22.31 -14.95 -5.47
CA LYS A 616 23.08 -16.11 -5.92
C LYS A 616 23.81 -16.74 -4.74
N GLU A 617 24.08 -18.05 -4.81
CA GLU A 617 24.79 -18.78 -3.75
C GLU A 617 26.16 -18.20 -3.39
N THR A 618 26.78 -17.46 -4.31
CA THR A 618 28.08 -16.81 -4.11
C THR A 618 27.99 -15.40 -3.52
N SER A 619 26.80 -14.96 -3.15
CA SER A 619 26.63 -13.59 -2.65
C SER A 619 27.29 -13.39 -1.28
N PRO A 620 28.06 -12.29 -1.10
CA PRO A 620 28.68 -11.96 0.19
C PRO A 620 27.65 -11.63 1.29
N ALA A 621 26.38 -11.51 0.95
CA ALA A 621 25.28 -11.22 1.85
C ALA A 621 24.84 -12.43 2.69
N ILE A 622 25.17 -13.65 2.22
CA ILE A 622 24.65 -14.90 2.80
C ILE A 622 25.29 -15.16 4.18
N GLY A 623 24.45 -15.37 5.19
CA GLY A 623 24.86 -15.68 6.56
C GLY A 623 25.55 -14.52 7.28
N LYS A 624 25.37 -13.27 6.85
CA LYS A 624 26.04 -12.09 7.40
C LYS A 624 25.11 -11.10 8.09
N GLY A 625 23.82 -11.41 8.15
CA GLY A 625 22.83 -10.52 8.75
C GLY A 625 22.86 -10.55 10.29
N LEU A 626 22.57 -9.40 10.91
CA LEU A 626 22.33 -9.30 12.35
C LEU A 626 20.98 -9.89 12.72
N SER A 627 20.96 -10.77 13.69
CA SER A 627 19.73 -11.41 14.18
C SER A 627 18.91 -10.55 15.14
N GLU A 628 19.52 -9.54 15.74
CA GLU A 628 18.94 -8.73 16.81
C GLU A 628 17.78 -7.82 16.35
N VAL A 629 17.73 -7.51 15.05
CA VAL A 629 16.76 -6.54 14.49
C VAL A 629 15.52 -7.19 13.93
N ASN A 630 15.40 -8.52 13.93
CA ASN A 630 14.38 -9.21 13.15
C ASN A 630 13.24 -9.78 13.99
N SER A 631 12.02 -9.30 13.69
CA SER A 631 10.75 -9.83 14.19
C SER A 631 9.83 -10.33 13.07
N ALA A 632 10.30 -10.40 11.82
CA ALA A 632 9.54 -10.93 10.69
C ALA A 632 9.50 -12.45 10.72
N ALA A 633 8.40 -13.05 10.24
CA ALA A 633 8.27 -14.50 10.15
C ALA A 633 8.91 -15.08 8.87
N GLU A 634 8.89 -14.30 7.80
CA GLU A 634 9.41 -14.65 6.49
C GLU A 634 10.16 -13.48 5.85
N ASP A 635 10.83 -13.74 4.76
CA ASP A 635 11.45 -12.73 3.89
C ASP A 635 10.49 -12.28 2.77
N PHE A 636 10.98 -11.43 1.85
CA PHE A 636 10.20 -10.99 0.69
C PHE A 636 9.67 -12.14 -0.18
N PHE A 637 10.47 -13.19 -0.37
CA PHE A 637 10.14 -14.34 -1.22
C PHE A 637 9.36 -15.44 -0.51
N GLY A 638 9.06 -15.27 0.79
CA GLY A 638 8.29 -16.22 1.60
C GLY A 638 9.15 -17.30 2.27
N ASN A 639 10.46 -17.14 2.30
CA ASN A 639 11.32 -18.06 3.02
C ASN A 639 11.24 -17.80 4.52
N SER A 640 11.05 -18.86 5.31
CA SER A 640 10.98 -18.75 6.76
C SER A 640 12.29 -18.24 7.36
N LEU A 641 12.19 -17.31 8.28
CA LEU A 641 13.32 -16.75 9.04
C LEU A 641 13.50 -17.44 10.40
N LYS A 642 12.62 -18.37 10.72
CA LYS A 642 12.67 -19.06 12.01
C LYS A 642 13.92 -19.94 12.12
N ASN A 643 14.68 -19.71 13.18
CA ASN A 643 15.89 -20.46 13.47
C ASN A 643 16.95 -20.42 12.35
N LYS A 644 17.02 -19.35 11.58
CA LYS A 644 18.02 -19.15 10.53
C LYS A 644 19.13 -18.20 10.95
N VAL A 645 20.31 -18.43 10.40
CA VAL A 645 21.34 -17.40 10.34
C VAL A 645 20.92 -16.43 9.25
N LEU A 646 20.70 -15.18 9.60
CA LEU A 646 20.11 -14.21 8.67
C LEU A 646 21.08 -13.79 7.56
N ASP A 647 20.51 -13.53 6.40
CA ASP A 647 21.20 -12.91 5.29
C ASP A 647 21.02 -11.38 5.33
N ILE A 648 21.84 -10.68 4.58
CA ILE A 648 21.68 -9.25 4.34
C ILE A 648 20.80 -9.07 3.10
N GLY A 649 19.87 -8.11 3.14
CA GLY A 649 18.95 -7.83 2.04
C GLY A 649 17.56 -8.46 2.24
N ALA A 650 16.76 -8.40 1.19
CA ALA A 650 15.33 -8.76 1.22
C ALA A 650 15.05 -10.27 1.13
N GLN A 651 16.07 -11.08 0.90
CA GLN A 651 15.96 -12.55 0.79
C GLN A 651 16.72 -13.28 1.88
N GLN A 652 16.18 -14.42 2.30
CA GLN A 652 16.84 -15.44 3.11
C GLN A 652 17.18 -16.65 2.21
N ALA A 653 18.39 -16.65 1.67
CA ALA A 653 18.91 -17.76 0.84
C ALA A 653 19.65 -18.81 1.68
N SER A 654 20.19 -18.41 2.83
CA SER A 654 20.94 -19.32 3.71
C SER A 654 20.06 -20.43 4.27
N THR A 655 20.54 -21.66 4.14
CA THR A 655 19.95 -22.85 4.76
C THR A 655 20.51 -23.13 6.15
N ILE A 656 21.50 -22.35 6.59
CA ILE A 656 22.16 -22.54 7.88
C ILE A 656 21.18 -22.31 9.01
N GLU A 657 20.99 -23.31 9.85
CA GLU A 657 20.10 -23.22 11.00
C GLU A 657 20.86 -22.82 12.26
N LYS A 658 20.19 -21.99 13.06
CA LYS A 658 20.63 -21.58 14.37
C LYS A 658 19.78 -22.30 15.42
N SER A 659 20.41 -22.94 16.37
CA SER A 659 19.74 -23.53 17.52
C SER A 659 20.15 -22.82 18.81
N ILE A 660 19.24 -22.84 19.79
CA ILE A 660 19.52 -22.33 21.13
C ILE A 660 19.55 -23.53 22.07
N ARG A 661 20.69 -23.76 22.67
CA ARG A 661 20.90 -24.81 23.67
C ARG A 661 20.90 -24.17 25.06
N TYR A 662 19.93 -24.51 25.89
CA TYR A 662 19.94 -24.08 27.28
C TYR A 662 20.81 -25.02 28.10
N GLN A 663 21.69 -24.48 28.93
CA GLN A 663 22.43 -25.27 29.90
C GLN A 663 21.48 -25.78 30.99
N ASN A 664 21.57 -27.07 31.32
CA ASN A 664 20.80 -27.65 32.40
C ASN A 664 21.21 -26.98 33.72
N GLN A 665 20.33 -26.17 34.30
CA GLN A 665 20.49 -25.61 35.62
C GLN A 665 19.63 -26.38 36.60
N VAL A 666 20.26 -26.94 37.64
CA VAL A 666 19.53 -27.54 38.75
C VAL A 666 19.28 -26.43 39.77
N LEU A 667 18.04 -26.08 39.97
CA LEU A 667 17.62 -25.19 41.06
C LEU A 667 17.52 -26.04 42.34
N GLU A 668 18.50 -25.90 43.22
CA GLU A 668 18.39 -26.47 44.57
C GLU A 668 17.55 -25.54 45.46
N ILE A 669 16.34 -25.98 45.74
CA ILE A 669 15.43 -25.25 46.64
C ILE A 669 15.26 -26.07 47.89
N SER A 670 15.75 -25.53 49.03
CA SER A 670 15.57 -26.15 50.32
C SER A 670 14.37 -25.55 51.07
N SER A 671 13.50 -26.38 51.61
CA SER A 671 12.46 -25.95 52.49
C SER A 671 12.43 -26.80 53.77
N ALA A 672 11.90 -26.26 54.89
CA ALA A 672 11.67 -27.02 56.07
C ALA A 672 10.64 -28.13 55.86
N THR A 673 10.77 -29.26 56.53
CA THR A 673 9.84 -30.39 56.39
C THR A 673 8.41 -29.93 56.65
N GLY A 674 7.52 -30.13 55.68
CA GLY A 674 6.13 -29.74 55.76
C GLY A 674 5.78 -28.33 55.25
N VAL A 675 6.73 -27.59 54.73
CA VAL A 675 6.54 -26.28 54.10
C VAL A 675 6.80 -26.38 52.60
N TYR A 676 5.87 -25.93 51.77
CA TYR A 676 6.11 -25.84 50.32
C TYR A 676 7.13 -24.75 50.04
N PRO A 677 8.17 -25.03 49.23
CA PRO A 677 9.17 -24.01 48.89
C PRO A 677 8.52 -22.92 48.06
N ASN A 678 8.86 -21.64 48.35
CA ASN A 678 8.52 -20.54 47.48
C ASN A 678 9.39 -20.65 46.22
N LEU A 679 8.77 -20.89 45.10
CA LEU A 679 9.46 -20.86 43.79
C LEU A 679 9.76 -19.40 43.38
N PRO A 680 10.93 -19.12 42.84
CA PRO A 680 11.24 -17.78 42.34
C PRO A 680 10.29 -17.41 41.18
N GLU A 681 9.82 -16.18 41.18
CA GLU A 681 8.95 -15.67 40.11
C GLU A 681 9.65 -15.60 38.75
N GLN A 682 11.01 -15.56 38.73
CA GLN A 682 11.82 -15.53 37.54
C GLN A 682 13.05 -16.41 37.71
N VAL A 683 13.41 -17.14 36.67
CA VAL A 683 14.63 -17.94 36.60
C VAL A 683 15.53 -17.41 35.51
N GLU A 684 16.81 -17.15 35.81
CA GLU A 684 17.79 -16.78 34.81
C GLU A 684 18.42 -18.05 34.22
N LEU A 685 18.22 -18.29 32.94
CA LEU A 685 18.81 -19.41 32.22
C LEU A 685 20.02 -18.95 31.40
N THR A 686 21.11 -19.70 31.44
CA THR A 686 22.24 -19.54 30.52
C THR A 686 21.94 -20.31 29.24
N TYR A 687 22.14 -19.72 28.11
CA TYR A 687 21.97 -20.35 26.80
C TYR A 687 23.20 -20.21 25.93
N GLU A 688 23.34 -21.11 24.97
CA GLU A 688 24.34 -21.12 23.91
C GLU A 688 23.60 -21.02 22.58
N GLU A 689 24.05 -20.11 21.70
CA GLU A 689 23.67 -20.13 20.30
C GLU A 689 24.65 -21.02 19.55
N VAL A 690 24.10 -22.00 18.85
CA VAL A 690 24.88 -23.02 18.12
C VAL A 690 24.55 -22.90 16.63
N VAL A 691 25.59 -22.74 15.81
CA VAL A 691 25.54 -22.72 14.35
C VAL A 691 26.50 -23.78 13.84
N ASN A 692 26.05 -24.70 13.00
CA ASN A 692 26.85 -25.80 12.47
C ASN A 692 27.60 -26.57 13.59
N GLU A 693 26.90 -26.87 14.69
CA GLU A 693 27.45 -27.55 15.87
C GLU A 693 28.47 -26.73 16.70
N GLU A 694 28.85 -25.54 16.27
CA GLU A 694 29.75 -24.64 17.01
C GLU A 694 28.97 -23.62 17.83
N VAL A 695 29.41 -23.36 19.06
CA VAL A 695 28.86 -22.30 19.92
C VAL A 695 29.41 -20.96 19.44
N VAL A 696 28.51 -20.12 18.90
CA VAL A 696 28.85 -18.81 18.34
C VAL A 696 28.58 -17.66 19.33
N ALA A 697 27.69 -17.88 20.29
CA ALA A 697 27.41 -16.91 21.36
C ALA A 697 26.90 -17.61 22.62
N THR A 698 27.09 -16.97 23.76
CA THR A 698 26.52 -17.38 25.06
C THR A 698 25.80 -16.19 25.69
N GLY A 699 24.70 -16.43 26.36
CA GLY A 699 23.95 -15.36 27.02
C GLY A 699 23.12 -15.85 28.19
N LYS A 700 22.41 -14.92 28.81
CA LYS A 700 21.48 -15.18 29.90
C LYS A 700 20.09 -14.64 29.57
N LYS A 701 19.07 -15.43 29.85
CA LYS A 701 17.68 -15.05 29.62
C LYS A 701 16.88 -15.30 30.90
N ARG A 702 16.09 -14.32 31.29
CA ARG A 702 15.11 -14.47 32.38
C ARG A 702 13.81 -15.00 31.80
N ILE A 703 13.31 -16.06 32.40
CA ILE A 703 12.05 -16.71 32.04
C ILE A 703 11.08 -16.56 33.19
#